data_f0039bc6fde1a2cbe8c5ab772928f2ee
#
_entry.id   f0039bc6fde1a2cbe8c5ab772928f2ee
#
_cell.length_a   1.000
_cell.length_b   1.000
_cell.length_c   1.000
_cell.angle_alpha   90.00
_cell.angle_beta   90.00
_cell.angle_gamma   90.00
#
_symmetry.space_group_name_H-M   'P 1'
#
loop_
_entity.id
_entity.type
_entity.pdbx_description
1 polymer ?
#
loop_
_entity_poly.entity_id
_entity_poly.type
_entity_poly.pdbx_seq_one_letter_code
_entity_poly.pdbx_strand_id
1 'polypeptide(L)'
;TPLYVVDGMPISSSTDLDTFNSVTGSDYANRAVDIDPNDIESINILKGQAASALYGMRASNGVVVITTKSGKGARKGKPEVTINTGLSFDKVSTMPDFQKEFAQGFNGAFSPSDSRSWGPLISELANDPKYGGNTDNSYTQKFGKHQGQYYVDQRAKAGLDPWATPRAYDNAKDFFNTGVTWNSSANVAQSLDKGSYSLSLGSTTANGIVPSTGMDRYNAKLTAQAQLSKNWSTGFNGNFVYSKIKKQTGANNGIMATVYGAPSSYDLGGIPSHIDGDPYTQNTYRSTGGFDGAYWAVENNSFKERTQRFFGNAFAKYSTDFGTENHKLDVKYQLGTDAYTTNYTDTWGYGHSNGTGSIEEQSVTNNEINSLLTVTYDWKITPELDLNVLYGNELVDNSSKYKYNLGSNFNFPGWNHIANASIYSSTGTYHRERTVGNFGNISLAYRNMLYLNATVRNDIVSSMPRNNRSFTYPSVSLGFIFTELEALKNDVLTYGKIRASYAEVGQAGTYYPSYYRTPVYGGGFSSGTPIQYPIGSISSYIPYYKIYDPNLKPQNTKSYEIGADFSFWNGLISLNYTYSRQNVKDQIFEVPLATSTGYSELITNGGSVHTNSHEITLSVNPIQTKNFNWDFAFNFSKIDNYVDKLAPGVSSIMLGGFVDPQVRLSAGDKFPVIYGTSYQRNEEGQIVVDENGMPTLGENRVLGNVSPDFRMGFNTTFEFYKFRLSAVLDWKQGGCMYAGSVSTLDYYGVTQKSADYRKADHFYFEKPAVKQLADGSYAPNDIKISGENAYNYFDRLSTISEAGVYGSSFLKLREIALSYPVLNKSYLGVTVNVFARNLLLWSEMDNGIDPESSQGNNNMAGAFERFSLPGTSSYGFGITVKF
;
A
#
# COMPACT_ATOMS: atom_id res chain seq x y z
N THR A 1 -10.62 0.82 0.10
CA THR A 1 -10.04 1.80 1.05
C THR A 1 -11.14 2.34 1.95
N PRO A 2 -10.89 2.62 3.25
CA PRO A 2 -11.84 3.30 4.12
C PRO A 2 -12.06 4.75 3.67
N LEU A 3 -13.20 5.32 4.03
CA LEU A 3 -13.47 6.74 3.83
C LEU A 3 -12.68 7.57 4.85
N TYR A 4 -11.97 8.59 4.40
CA TYR A 4 -11.33 9.58 5.27
C TYR A 4 -12.26 10.78 5.45
N VAL A 5 -12.46 11.17 6.70
CA VAL A 5 -13.28 12.34 7.06
C VAL A 5 -12.43 13.26 7.93
N VAL A 6 -12.09 14.44 7.42
CA VAL A 6 -11.29 15.45 8.15
C VAL A 6 -12.18 16.59 8.60
N ASP A 7 -12.30 16.79 9.91
CA ASP A 7 -13.14 17.82 10.53
C ASP A 7 -14.59 17.83 9.99
N GLY A 8 -15.14 16.62 9.77
CA GLY A 8 -16.49 16.41 9.25
C GLY A 8 -16.65 16.55 7.73
N MET A 9 -15.56 16.72 6.98
CA MET A 9 -15.54 16.71 5.51
C MET A 9 -14.97 15.40 4.98
N PRO A 10 -15.71 14.59 4.21
CA PRO A 10 -15.16 13.50 3.45
C PRO A 10 -14.13 14.00 2.44
N ILE A 11 -12.99 13.30 2.35
CA ILE A 11 -11.91 13.63 1.41
C ILE A 11 -11.45 12.40 0.64
N SER A 12 -10.87 12.61 -0.53
CA SER A 12 -10.25 11.55 -1.31
C SER A 12 -8.99 11.04 -0.62
N SER A 13 -8.88 9.72 -0.49
CA SER A 13 -7.68 8.99 -0.04
C SER A 13 -7.24 7.94 -1.06
N SER A 14 -7.77 8.00 -2.28
CA SER A 14 -7.43 7.05 -3.35
C SER A 14 -6.07 7.32 -3.97
N THR A 15 -5.55 6.33 -4.66
CA THR A 15 -4.47 6.48 -5.64
C THR A 15 -5.12 6.89 -6.96
N ASP A 16 -4.58 7.90 -7.63
CA ASP A 16 -5.18 8.44 -8.87
C ASP A 16 -4.98 7.55 -10.09
N LEU A 17 -3.87 6.81 -10.11
CA LEU A 17 -3.48 5.92 -11.20
C LEU A 17 -3.10 4.55 -10.63
N ASP A 18 -3.46 3.50 -11.34
CA ASP A 18 -3.09 2.12 -11.01
C ASP A 18 -1.93 1.64 -11.89
N THR A 19 -1.08 0.78 -11.34
CA THR A 19 -0.07 0.05 -12.12
C THR A 19 -0.72 -1.08 -12.90
N PHE A 20 -0.16 -1.39 -14.08
CA PHE A 20 -0.66 -2.47 -14.92
C PHE A 20 -0.61 -3.82 -14.19
N ASN A 21 -1.73 -4.53 -14.11
CA ASN A 21 -1.89 -5.77 -13.34
C ASN A 21 -1.35 -5.71 -11.91
N SER A 22 -1.15 -4.50 -11.37
CA SER A 22 -0.59 -4.25 -10.04
C SER A 22 0.81 -4.82 -9.77
N VAL A 23 1.59 -5.16 -10.82
CA VAL A 23 2.91 -5.81 -10.67
C VAL A 23 4.03 -5.19 -11.49
N THR A 24 3.76 -4.19 -12.32
CA THR A 24 4.79 -3.50 -13.13
C THR A 24 4.56 -1.99 -13.18
N GLY A 25 5.61 -1.22 -13.44
CA GLY A 25 5.55 0.22 -13.61
C GLY A 25 5.93 1.04 -12.38
N SER A 26 5.52 2.30 -12.36
CA SER A 26 5.70 3.22 -11.23
C SER A 26 4.57 3.05 -10.23
N ASP A 27 4.87 3.03 -8.95
CA ASP A 27 3.87 3.12 -7.89
C ASP A 27 3.49 4.59 -7.66
N TYR A 28 2.20 4.86 -7.43
CA TYR A 28 1.67 6.21 -7.29
C TYR A 28 1.21 6.49 -5.86
N ALA A 29 1.40 7.73 -5.41
CA ALA A 29 1.09 8.11 -4.05
C ALA A 29 -0.43 8.11 -3.80
N ASN A 30 -0.84 7.51 -2.67
CA ASN A 30 -2.18 7.65 -2.13
C ASN A 30 -2.40 9.07 -1.58
N ARG A 31 -3.56 9.67 -1.82
CA ARG A 31 -3.86 11.04 -1.40
C ARG A 31 -3.96 11.26 0.12
N ALA A 32 -3.90 10.21 0.94
CA ALA A 32 -3.72 10.35 2.39
C ALA A 32 -2.36 10.95 2.78
N VAL A 33 -1.35 10.89 1.90
CA VAL A 33 -0.04 11.55 2.08
C VAL A 33 -0.16 13.07 2.22
N ASP A 34 -1.25 13.65 1.75
CA ASP A 34 -1.50 15.09 1.80
C ASP A 34 -1.92 15.59 3.21
N ILE A 35 -2.24 14.68 4.14
CA ILE A 35 -2.58 15.02 5.52
C ILE A 35 -1.30 15.15 6.34
N ASP A 36 -1.10 16.30 6.99
CA ASP A 36 0.04 16.48 7.90
C ASP A 36 -0.27 15.87 9.27
N PRO A 37 0.50 14.87 9.74
CA PRO A 37 0.31 14.28 11.05
C PRO A 37 0.43 15.30 12.22
N ASN A 38 1.21 16.38 12.04
CA ASN A 38 1.36 17.41 13.06
C ASN A 38 0.08 18.23 13.29
N ASP A 39 -0.84 18.26 12.33
CA ASP A 39 -2.12 18.95 12.45
C ASP A 39 -3.20 18.10 13.14
N ILE A 40 -2.96 16.81 13.33
CA ILE A 40 -3.94 15.89 13.90
C ILE A 40 -4.03 16.07 15.42
N GLU A 41 -5.25 16.18 15.93
CA GLU A 41 -5.58 16.15 17.35
C GLU A 41 -5.99 14.74 17.78
N SER A 42 -6.85 14.09 16.97
CA SER A 42 -7.30 12.71 17.24
C SER A 42 -7.69 11.97 15.96
N ILE A 43 -7.59 10.65 16.01
CA ILE A 43 -8.06 9.73 14.97
C ILE A 43 -9.03 8.75 15.61
N ASN A 44 -10.24 8.65 15.03
CA ASN A 44 -11.22 7.65 15.37
C ASN A 44 -11.50 6.74 14.17
N ILE A 45 -11.44 5.44 14.36
CA ILE A 45 -11.76 4.46 13.34
C ILE A 45 -13.14 3.90 13.61
N LEU A 46 -14.09 4.25 12.74
CA LEU A 46 -15.45 3.70 12.78
C LEU A 46 -15.46 2.41 11.97
N LYS A 47 -15.52 1.30 12.68
CA LYS A 47 -15.56 -0.03 12.10
C LYS A 47 -17.02 -0.45 11.88
N GLY A 48 -17.23 -1.41 10.98
CA GLY A 48 -18.55 -1.98 10.72
C GLY A 48 -19.48 -1.08 9.92
N GLN A 49 -20.63 -1.65 9.53
CA GLN A 49 -21.57 -1.01 8.62
C GLN A 49 -22.49 0.03 9.31
N ALA A 50 -22.54 0.04 10.64
CA ALA A 50 -23.31 1.06 11.36
C ALA A 50 -22.81 2.50 11.10
N ALA A 51 -21.51 2.67 10.84
CA ALA A 51 -20.94 3.96 10.44
C ALA A 51 -21.46 4.43 9.06
N SER A 52 -21.79 3.50 8.17
CA SER A 52 -22.29 3.77 6.82
C SER A 52 -23.66 4.45 6.84
N ALA A 53 -24.43 4.26 7.90
CA ALA A 53 -25.73 4.90 8.07
C ALA A 53 -25.62 6.44 8.07
N LEU A 54 -24.52 7.00 8.57
CA LEU A 54 -24.27 8.44 8.59
C LEU A 54 -23.49 8.92 7.35
N TYR A 55 -22.47 8.18 6.93
CA TYR A 55 -21.54 8.59 5.86
C TYR A 55 -21.89 7.99 4.49
N GLY A 56 -22.99 7.24 4.40
CA GLY A 56 -23.49 6.66 3.16
C GLY A 56 -22.67 5.48 2.66
N MET A 57 -22.92 5.10 1.41
CA MET A 57 -22.27 3.95 0.75
C MET A 57 -20.74 4.06 0.68
N ARG A 58 -20.19 5.27 0.70
CA ARG A 58 -18.73 5.52 0.69
C ARG A 58 -18.03 4.97 1.94
N ALA A 59 -18.78 4.77 3.02
CA ALA A 59 -18.31 4.22 4.29
C ALA A 59 -18.44 2.70 4.41
N SER A 60 -18.79 1.99 3.34
CA SER A 60 -18.93 0.52 3.33
C SER A 60 -17.69 -0.24 3.80
N ASN A 61 -16.51 0.36 3.66
CA ASN A 61 -15.23 -0.19 4.11
C ASN A 61 -14.74 0.44 5.44
N GLY A 62 -15.64 1.05 6.22
CA GLY A 62 -15.32 1.78 7.44
C GLY A 62 -14.91 3.23 7.18
N VAL A 63 -14.74 3.99 8.27
CA VAL A 63 -14.41 5.43 8.22
C VAL A 63 -13.25 5.74 9.16
N VAL A 64 -12.28 6.50 8.65
CA VAL A 64 -11.20 7.10 9.44
C VAL A 64 -11.56 8.56 9.68
N VAL A 65 -12.05 8.87 10.88
CA VAL A 65 -12.42 10.23 11.27
C VAL A 65 -11.22 10.91 11.90
N ILE A 66 -10.73 11.96 11.26
CA ILE A 66 -9.59 12.77 11.70
C ILE A 66 -10.13 14.09 12.21
N THR A 67 -9.87 14.38 13.47
CA THR A 67 -10.10 15.71 14.05
C THR A 67 -8.78 16.43 14.13
N THR A 68 -8.74 17.65 13.62
CA THR A 68 -7.53 18.45 13.61
C THR A 68 -7.54 19.50 14.71
N LYS A 69 -6.37 20.01 15.06
CA LYS A 69 -6.17 21.05 16.08
C LYS A 69 -6.99 22.29 15.74
N SER A 70 -7.88 22.70 16.64
CA SER A 70 -8.89 23.76 16.43
C SER A 70 -8.68 25.01 17.27
N GLY A 71 -7.72 24.99 18.17
CA GLY A 71 -7.47 26.08 19.11
C GLY A 71 -8.45 26.16 20.30
N LYS A 72 -9.48 25.28 20.38
CA LYS A 72 -10.42 25.26 21.50
C LYS A 72 -9.76 25.00 22.85
N GLY A 73 -8.71 24.16 22.88
CA GLY A 73 -7.92 23.83 24.06
C GLY A 73 -6.76 24.76 24.33
N ALA A 74 -6.52 25.76 23.47
CA ALA A 74 -5.43 26.71 23.63
C ALA A 74 -5.72 27.73 24.75
N ARG A 75 -4.68 28.45 25.20
CA ARG A 75 -4.80 29.45 26.24
C ARG A 75 -5.80 30.55 25.90
N LYS A 76 -6.58 30.98 26.88
CA LYS A 76 -7.39 32.18 26.76
C LYS A 76 -6.53 33.43 26.86
N GLY A 77 -6.84 34.44 26.06
CA GLY A 77 -6.26 35.79 26.14
C GLY A 77 -4.89 35.96 25.49
N LYS A 78 -4.11 34.92 25.25
CA LYS A 78 -2.82 35.00 24.55
C LYS A 78 -2.69 33.84 23.56
N PRO A 79 -2.14 34.09 22.36
CA PRO A 79 -1.82 33.01 21.42
C PRO A 79 -0.82 32.03 22.04
N GLU A 80 -1.04 30.76 21.78
CA GLU A 80 -0.10 29.68 22.06
C GLU A 80 0.62 29.32 20.76
N VAL A 81 1.94 29.35 20.79
CA VAL A 81 2.77 28.98 19.64
C VAL A 81 3.45 27.65 19.91
N THR A 82 3.28 26.69 19.04
CA THR A 82 3.97 25.38 19.09
C THR A 82 4.81 25.20 17.84
N ILE A 83 6.10 24.98 18.01
CA ILE A 83 7.04 24.67 16.93
C ILE A 83 7.53 23.25 17.12
N ASN A 84 7.39 22.42 16.08
CA ASN A 84 7.96 21.08 16.04
C ASN A 84 8.99 21.02 14.94
N THR A 85 10.13 20.41 15.22
CA THR A 85 11.12 20.04 14.20
C THR A 85 11.69 18.68 14.53
N GLY A 86 11.88 17.86 13.50
CA GLY A 86 12.40 16.50 13.66
C GLY A 86 13.19 16.07 12.44
N LEU A 87 14.21 15.26 12.69
CA LEU A 87 15.07 14.67 11.70
C LEU A 87 15.07 13.15 11.88
N SER A 88 14.90 12.41 10.80
CA SER A 88 15.02 10.95 10.78
C SER A 88 15.93 10.46 9.66
N PHE A 89 16.55 9.30 9.91
CA PHE A 89 17.47 8.62 9.03
C PHE A 89 16.94 7.21 8.76
N ASP A 90 16.74 6.89 7.49
CA ASP A 90 16.24 5.60 7.04
C ASP A 90 17.39 4.78 6.45
N LYS A 91 17.54 3.54 6.92
CA LYS A 91 18.55 2.58 6.43
C LYS A 91 17.87 1.29 6.02
N VAL A 92 18.36 0.66 4.97
CA VAL A 92 17.92 -0.67 4.57
C VAL A 92 18.17 -1.65 5.71
N SER A 93 17.14 -2.42 6.08
CA SER A 93 17.18 -3.38 7.19
C SER A 93 17.13 -4.84 6.75
N THR A 94 16.56 -5.11 5.58
CA THR A 94 16.41 -6.47 5.04
C THR A 94 16.82 -6.50 3.58
N MET A 95 17.65 -7.47 3.22
CA MET A 95 18.05 -7.76 1.83
C MET A 95 18.34 -9.26 1.71
N PRO A 96 18.19 -9.84 0.49
CA PRO A 96 18.71 -11.17 0.22
C PRO A 96 20.21 -11.30 0.54
N ASP A 97 20.65 -12.47 0.91
CA ASP A 97 22.05 -12.78 1.14
C ASP A 97 22.73 -13.08 -0.18
N PHE A 98 23.66 -12.20 -0.60
CA PHE A 98 24.35 -12.26 -1.89
C PHE A 98 25.68 -12.98 -1.76
N GLN A 99 25.93 -13.91 -2.71
CA GLN A 99 27.18 -14.67 -2.77
C GLN A 99 28.37 -13.77 -3.19
N LYS A 100 29.59 -14.15 -2.74
CA LYS A 100 30.83 -13.42 -3.00
C LYS A 100 31.95 -14.31 -3.57
N GLU A 101 31.60 -15.47 -4.10
CA GLU A 101 32.55 -16.49 -4.47
C GLU A 101 32.66 -16.71 -5.98
N PHE A 102 31.53 -16.74 -6.68
CA PHE A 102 31.49 -17.03 -8.11
C PHE A 102 31.33 -15.77 -8.94
N ALA A 103 32.05 -15.70 -10.04
CA ALA A 103 32.03 -14.60 -10.97
C ALA A 103 30.84 -14.67 -11.94
N GLN A 104 30.59 -13.55 -12.59
CA GLN A 104 29.69 -13.43 -13.73
C GLN A 104 30.03 -14.46 -14.81
N GLY A 105 28.98 -15.05 -15.42
CA GLY A 105 29.16 -16.02 -16.51
C GLY A 105 28.21 -17.21 -16.41
N PHE A 106 28.49 -18.23 -17.19
CA PHE A 106 27.69 -19.43 -17.30
C PHE A 106 28.55 -20.67 -17.56
N ASN A 107 28.09 -21.86 -17.10
CA ASN A 107 28.79 -23.13 -17.24
C ASN A 107 30.27 -23.10 -16.80
N GLY A 108 30.59 -22.40 -15.72
CA GLY A 108 31.94 -22.28 -15.20
C GLY A 108 32.86 -21.31 -16.00
N ALA A 109 32.39 -20.72 -17.09
CA ALA A 109 33.14 -19.78 -17.91
C ALA A 109 32.74 -18.31 -17.60
N PHE A 110 33.73 -17.43 -17.49
CA PHE A 110 33.51 -16.00 -17.32
C PHE A 110 32.96 -15.37 -18.60
N SER A 111 31.94 -14.51 -18.46
CA SER A 111 31.36 -13.72 -19.56
C SER A 111 30.98 -12.33 -19.06
N PRO A 112 31.56 -11.25 -19.58
CA PRO A 112 31.31 -9.89 -19.11
C PRO A 112 29.94 -9.33 -19.51
N SER A 113 29.13 -10.06 -20.26
CA SER A 113 27.79 -9.67 -20.70
C SER A 113 26.68 -10.62 -20.29
N ASP A 114 26.99 -11.70 -19.56
CA ASP A 114 25.99 -12.62 -19.02
C ASP A 114 25.33 -12.01 -17.76
N SER A 115 24.03 -12.13 -17.61
CA SER A 115 23.31 -11.66 -16.42
C SER A 115 23.43 -12.60 -15.23
N ARG A 116 24.03 -13.77 -15.41
CA ARG A 116 24.13 -14.84 -14.40
C ARG A 116 25.50 -14.87 -13.73
N SER A 117 25.56 -15.46 -12.54
CA SER A 117 26.78 -15.63 -11.75
C SER A 117 27.18 -17.12 -11.61
N TRP A 118 27.04 -17.86 -12.70
CA TRP A 118 27.44 -19.26 -12.82
C TRP A 118 28.82 -19.41 -13.52
N GLY A 119 29.66 -18.35 -13.46
CA GLY A 119 31.04 -18.30 -13.97
C GLY A 119 32.04 -19.01 -13.04
N PRO A 120 33.37 -18.84 -13.22
CA PRO A 120 34.39 -19.43 -12.37
C PRO A 120 34.42 -18.78 -10.98
N LEU A 121 35.32 -19.30 -10.09
CA LEU A 121 35.60 -18.57 -8.84
C LEU A 121 36.18 -17.18 -9.16
N ILE A 122 35.78 -16.18 -8.39
CA ILE A 122 36.31 -14.81 -8.55
C ILE A 122 37.82 -14.78 -8.42
N SER A 123 38.37 -15.55 -7.48
CA SER A 123 39.81 -15.69 -7.27
C SER A 123 40.57 -16.20 -8.51
N GLU A 124 39.93 -16.93 -9.41
CA GLU A 124 40.53 -17.52 -10.60
C GLU A 124 40.42 -16.62 -11.84
N LEU A 125 39.77 -15.45 -11.79
CA LEU A 125 39.61 -14.58 -12.94
C LEU A 125 40.91 -14.12 -13.57
N ALA A 126 41.96 -13.97 -12.78
CA ALA A 126 43.28 -13.64 -13.30
C ALA A 126 43.89 -14.74 -14.19
N ASN A 127 43.40 -15.97 -14.02
CA ASN A 127 43.79 -17.16 -14.78
C ASN A 127 42.75 -17.53 -15.86
N ASP A 128 41.72 -16.70 -16.09
CA ASP A 128 40.73 -16.98 -17.11
C ASP A 128 41.37 -17.09 -18.50
N PRO A 129 41.07 -18.12 -19.30
CA PRO A 129 41.72 -18.33 -20.60
C PRO A 129 41.55 -17.18 -21.59
N LYS A 130 40.44 -16.42 -21.50
CA LYS A 130 40.11 -15.35 -22.45
C LYS A 130 40.37 -13.97 -21.90
N TYR A 131 40.19 -13.74 -20.61
CA TYR A 131 40.24 -12.41 -19.99
C TYR A 131 41.33 -12.29 -18.92
N GLY A 132 42.00 -13.38 -18.50
CA GLY A 132 42.99 -13.37 -17.43
C GLY A 132 44.29 -12.75 -17.84
N GLY A 133 44.86 -11.89 -17.00
CA GLY A 133 46.14 -11.23 -17.23
C GLY A 133 47.35 -12.19 -17.04
N ASN A 134 47.15 -13.34 -16.41
CA ASN A 134 48.18 -14.38 -16.26
C ASN A 134 48.28 -15.27 -17.51
N THR A 135 47.30 -15.32 -18.39
CA THR A 135 47.18 -16.26 -19.51
C THR A 135 47.61 -15.63 -20.84
N ASP A 136 47.88 -16.47 -21.84
CA ASP A 136 48.12 -16.01 -23.20
C ASP A 136 46.79 -15.94 -23.97
N ASN A 137 46.26 -14.74 -24.14
CA ASN A 137 45.01 -14.45 -24.82
C ASN A 137 45.08 -13.18 -25.68
N SER A 138 44.01 -12.84 -26.39
CA SER A 138 43.99 -11.70 -27.29
C SER A 138 44.28 -10.37 -26.61
N TYR A 139 43.88 -10.20 -25.33
CA TYR A 139 44.13 -8.97 -24.59
C TYR A 139 45.57 -8.88 -24.11
N THR A 140 46.14 -9.98 -23.57
CA THR A 140 47.55 -10.02 -23.14
C THR A 140 48.50 -9.96 -24.31
N GLN A 141 48.14 -10.47 -25.49
CA GLN A 141 48.91 -10.28 -26.72
C GLN A 141 48.90 -8.78 -27.18
N LYS A 142 47.80 -8.06 -27.00
CA LYS A 142 47.68 -6.66 -27.39
C LYS A 142 48.28 -5.68 -26.35
N PHE A 143 48.06 -5.92 -25.07
CA PHE A 143 48.38 -4.99 -23.99
C PHE A 143 49.53 -5.44 -23.07
N GLY A 144 50.05 -6.64 -23.26
CA GLY A 144 51.01 -7.27 -22.34
C GLY A 144 50.32 -8.03 -21.22
N LYS A 145 51.14 -8.79 -20.45
CA LYS A 145 50.61 -9.55 -19.27
C LYS A 145 50.39 -8.61 -18.09
N HIS A 146 49.31 -8.82 -17.41
CA HIS A 146 48.89 -8.12 -16.19
C HIS A 146 48.70 -9.12 -15.06
N GLN A 147 49.77 -9.45 -14.37
CA GLN A 147 49.82 -10.47 -13.33
C GLN A 147 48.80 -10.19 -12.22
N GLY A 148 47.97 -11.17 -11.87
CA GLY A 148 46.97 -11.08 -10.82
C GLY A 148 45.74 -10.26 -11.17
N GLN A 149 45.62 -9.80 -12.43
CA GLN A 149 44.49 -9.01 -12.91
C GLN A 149 43.72 -9.71 -14.04
N TYR A 150 42.54 -9.24 -14.36
CA TYR A 150 41.76 -9.68 -15.51
C TYR A 150 41.18 -8.47 -16.27
N TYR A 151 40.91 -8.66 -17.55
CA TYR A 151 40.38 -7.64 -18.42
C TYR A 151 38.86 -7.50 -18.24
N VAL A 152 38.41 -6.27 -18.01
CA VAL A 152 37.00 -5.90 -17.86
C VAL A 152 36.57 -4.97 -18.97
N ASP A 153 35.80 -5.45 -19.92
CA ASP A 153 35.37 -4.75 -21.13
C ASP A 153 34.60 -3.45 -20.79
N GLN A 154 33.77 -3.47 -19.75
CA GLN A 154 33.01 -2.29 -19.33
C GLN A 154 33.90 -1.16 -18.78
N ARG A 155 35.02 -1.48 -18.16
CA ARG A 155 36.00 -0.47 -17.73
C ARG A 155 36.66 0.19 -18.94
N ALA A 156 37.03 -0.62 -19.94
CA ALA A 156 37.60 -0.10 -21.20
C ALA A 156 36.59 0.81 -21.93
N LYS A 157 35.31 0.41 -22.01
CA LYS A 157 34.27 1.22 -22.63
C LYS A 157 34.02 2.54 -21.91
N ALA A 158 34.24 2.58 -20.60
CA ALA A 158 34.12 3.77 -19.77
C ALA A 158 35.37 4.64 -19.75
N GLY A 159 36.38 4.35 -20.57
CA GLY A 159 37.65 5.09 -20.59
C GLY A 159 38.58 4.87 -19.37
N LEU A 160 38.28 3.84 -18.55
CA LEU A 160 39.10 3.49 -17.40
C LEU A 160 40.19 2.47 -17.77
N ASP A 161 41.17 2.29 -16.88
CA ASP A 161 42.10 1.15 -16.98
C ASP A 161 41.26 -0.16 -17.00
N PRO A 162 41.33 -0.95 -18.08
CA PRO A 162 40.52 -2.15 -18.21
C PRO A 162 40.95 -3.31 -17.28
N TRP A 163 42.15 -3.25 -16.71
CA TRP A 163 42.67 -4.33 -15.86
C TRP A 163 42.24 -4.14 -14.41
N ALA A 164 41.59 -5.14 -13.86
CA ALA A 164 41.08 -5.11 -12.50
C ALA A 164 41.57 -6.31 -11.70
N THR A 165 41.83 -6.10 -10.41
CA THR A 165 42.12 -7.18 -9.47
C THR A 165 40.82 -7.93 -9.12
N PRO A 166 40.77 -9.27 -9.21
CA PRO A 166 39.60 -10.05 -8.81
C PRO A 166 39.20 -9.78 -7.37
N ARG A 167 37.99 -9.34 -7.16
CA ARG A 167 37.38 -9.14 -5.84
C ARG A 167 35.86 -9.16 -5.92
N ALA A 168 35.23 -9.41 -4.78
CA ALA A 168 33.78 -9.28 -4.65
C ALA A 168 33.36 -7.88 -4.19
N TYR A 169 32.24 -7.39 -4.71
CA TYR A 169 31.61 -6.09 -4.40
C TYR A 169 30.25 -6.30 -3.72
N ASP A 170 29.90 -5.42 -2.79
CA ASP A 170 28.61 -5.40 -2.11
C ASP A 170 27.60 -4.51 -2.86
N ASN A 171 27.39 -4.78 -4.16
CA ASN A 171 26.64 -3.91 -5.10
C ASN A 171 25.28 -3.45 -4.57
N ALA A 172 24.48 -4.35 -4.00
CA ALA A 172 23.17 -4.01 -3.48
C ALA A 172 23.26 -3.06 -2.27
N LYS A 173 24.18 -3.31 -1.35
CA LYS A 173 24.39 -2.47 -0.17
C LYS A 173 24.93 -1.08 -0.54
N ASP A 174 25.87 -1.04 -1.47
CA ASP A 174 26.57 0.19 -1.87
C ASP A 174 25.69 1.10 -2.74
N PHE A 175 24.65 0.55 -3.36
CA PHE A 175 23.68 1.29 -4.16
C PHE A 175 22.79 2.21 -3.32
N PHE A 176 22.40 1.79 -2.12
CA PHE A 176 21.45 2.54 -1.31
C PHE A 176 22.11 3.66 -0.52
N ASN A 177 21.44 4.80 -0.52
CA ASN A 177 21.75 5.92 0.35
C ASN A 177 21.12 5.72 1.74
N THR A 178 21.59 6.48 2.73
CA THR A 178 20.81 6.73 3.93
C THR A 178 19.73 7.77 3.58
N GLY A 179 18.45 7.37 3.68
CA GLY A 179 17.35 8.31 3.53
C GLY A 179 17.34 9.33 4.68
N VAL A 180 17.00 10.58 4.38
CA VAL A 180 16.95 11.66 5.39
C VAL A 180 15.62 12.38 5.25
N THR A 181 14.85 12.44 6.33
CA THR A 181 13.59 13.17 6.38
C THR A 181 13.64 14.26 7.43
N TRP A 182 13.41 15.50 7.01
CA TRP A 182 13.27 16.65 7.87
C TRP A 182 11.82 17.15 7.87
N ASN A 183 11.20 17.12 9.04
CA ASN A 183 9.86 17.64 9.27
C ASN A 183 9.92 18.88 10.16
N SER A 184 9.20 19.94 9.78
CA SER A 184 9.06 21.15 10.59
C SER A 184 7.63 21.65 10.52
N SER A 185 7.08 22.07 11.66
CA SER A 185 5.76 22.70 11.71
C SER A 185 5.71 23.80 12.74
N ALA A 186 4.90 24.81 12.47
CA ALA A 186 4.58 25.89 13.39
C ALA A 186 3.05 26.02 13.48
N ASN A 187 2.52 26.01 14.68
CA ASN A 187 1.11 26.18 14.97
C ASN A 187 0.91 27.39 15.91
N VAL A 188 0.01 28.27 15.56
CA VAL A 188 -0.44 29.40 16.38
C VAL A 188 -1.91 29.21 16.66
N ALA A 189 -2.28 29.03 17.93
CA ALA A 189 -3.64 28.78 18.35
C ALA A 189 -4.06 29.65 19.53
N GLN A 190 -5.31 30.04 19.57
CA GLN A 190 -5.87 30.81 20.66
C GLN A 190 -7.33 30.46 20.89
N SER A 191 -7.72 30.36 22.15
CA SER A 191 -9.10 30.36 22.60
C SER A 191 -9.52 31.75 22.97
N LEU A 192 -10.64 32.22 22.41
CA LEU A 192 -11.28 33.50 22.68
C LEU A 192 -12.59 33.27 23.45
N ASP A 193 -13.15 34.32 24.06
CA ASP A 193 -14.42 34.19 24.80
C ASP A 193 -15.57 33.71 23.91
N LYS A 194 -15.59 34.13 22.65
CA LYS A 194 -16.63 33.77 21.67
C LYS A 194 -16.11 33.02 20.46
N GLY A 195 -14.99 32.29 20.61
CA GLY A 195 -14.46 31.54 19.49
C GLY A 195 -13.08 30.97 19.72
N SER A 196 -12.49 30.44 18.67
CA SER A 196 -11.09 29.97 18.65
C SER A 196 -10.55 29.97 17.23
N TYR A 197 -9.23 30.05 17.13
CA TYR A 197 -8.57 29.83 15.84
C TYR A 197 -7.28 29.03 16.03
N SER A 198 -6.86 28.39 14.94
CA SER A 198 -5.58 27.69 14.83
C SER A 198 -5.07 27.85 13.40
N LEU A 199 -3.83 28.35 13.27
CA LEU A 199 -3.11 28.44 12.02
C LEU A 199 -1.89 27.53 12.11
N SER A 200 -1.76 26.59 11.19
CA SER A 200 -0.60 25.70 11.09
C SER A 200 0.10 25.88 9.75
N LEU A 201 1.41 25.84 9.78
CA LEU A 201 2.29 25.77 8.61
C LEU A 201 3.21 24.59 8.79
N GLY A 202 3.35 23.76 7.79
CA GLY A 202 4.17 22.57 7.83
C GLY A 202 5.05 22.41 6.58
N SER A 203 6.20 21.77 6.77
CA SER A 203 7.14 21.42 5.71
C SER A 203 7.71 20.04 5.99
N THR A 204 7.75 19.18 4.99
CA THR A 204 8.44 17.89 5.01
C THR A 204 9.34 17.82 3.78
N THR A 205 10.64 17.60 4.00
CA THR A 205 11.60 17.32 2.94
C THR A 205 12.22 15.95 3.22
N ALA A 206 12.11 15.03 2.29
CA ALA A 206 12.66 13.68 2.39
C ALA A 206 13.51 13.34 1.17
N ASN A 207 14.70 12.82 1.41
CA ASN A 207 15.51 12.12 0.43
C ASN A 207 15.35 10.61 0.66
N GLY A 208 15.06 9.85 -0.41
CA GLY A 208 14.85 8.42 -0.32
C GLY A 208 16.14 7.62 -0.20
N ILE A 209 16.00 6.32 0.08
CA ILE A 209 17.13 5.37 0.09
C ILE A 209 17.64 5.07 -1.33
N VAL A 210 16.80 5.18 -2.35
CA VAL A 210 17.21 5.07 -3.75
C VAL A 210 17.73 6.44 -4.22
N PRO A 211 18.89 6.51 -4.88
CA PRO A 211 19.42 7.77 -5.39
C PRO A 211 18.41 8.53 -6.25
N SER A 212 18.44 9.86 -6.22
CA SER A 212 17.54 10.77 -6.97
C SER A 212 16.04 10.65 -6.64
N THR A 213 15.64 9.95 -5.58
CA THR A 213 14.26 9.89 -5.12
C THR A 213 14.03 10.76 -3.89
N GLY A 214 12.79 11.20 -3.68
CA GLY A 214 12.46 12.01 -2.52
C GLY A 214 11.10 12.68 -2.60
N MET A 215 10.77 13.47 -1.58
CA MET A 215 9.50 14.18 -1.45
C MET A 215 9.70 15.55 -0.81
N ASP A 216 9.07 16.57 -1.38
CA ASP A 216 8.85 17.86 -0.73
C ASP A 216 7.35 18.06 -0.55
N ARG A 217 6.90 18.37 0.67
CA ARG A 217 5.51 18.70 0.98
C ARG A 217 5.45 19.97 1.83
N TYR A 218 4.58 20.88 1.45
CA TYR A 218 4.27 22.10 2.18
C TYR A 218 2.77 22.16 2.41
N ASN A 219 2.37 22.48 3.62
CA ASN A 219 0.97 22.59 3.99
C ASN A 219 0.72 23.87 4.80
N ALA A 220 -0.48 24.42 4.60
CA ALA A 220 -1.01 25.53 5.37
C ALA A 220 -2.46 25.20 5.75
N LYS A 221 -2.78 25.34 7.04
CA LYS A 221 -4.10 25.05 7.56
C LYS A 221 -4.60 26.19 8.43
N LEU A 222 -5.86 26.56 8.22
CA LEU A 222 -6.57 27.50 9.06
C LEU A 222 -7.87 26.89 9.56
N THR A 223 -8.06 26.89 10.86
CA THR A 223 -9.33 26.54 11.50
C THR A 223 -9.78 27.72 12.35
N ALA A 224 -11.01 28.16 12.18
CA ALA A 224 -11.59 29.23 12.96
C ALA A 224 -13.05 28.92 13.31
N GLN A 225 -13.47 29.25 14.52
CA GLN A 225 -14.84 29.09 14.98
C GLN A 225 -15.26 30.33 15.77
N ALA A 226 -16.50 30.77 15.61
CA ALA A 226 -17.04 31.92 16.28
C ALA A 226 -18.50 31.70 16.72
N GLN A 227 -18.81 32.14 17.95
CA GLN A 227 -20.18 32.32 18.43
C GLN A 227 -20.62 33.71 18.11
N LEU A 228 -21.49 33.87 17.08
CA LEU A 228 -21.94 35.18 16.57
C LEU A 228 -22.98 35.77 17.48
N SER A 229 -23.86 34.95 18.08
CA SER A 229 -24.89 35.35 19.02
C SER A 229 -25.20 34.18 19.96
N LYS A 230 -26.19 34.35 20.90
CA LYS A 230 -26.63 33.24 21.76
C LYS A 230 -26.98 31.97 20.95
N ASN A 231 -27.58 32.15 19.78
CA ASN A 231 -28.15 31.08 18.99
C ASN A 231 -27.30 30.72 17.75
N TRP A 232 -26.43 31.61 17.26
CA TRP A 232 -25.71 31.41 16.00
C TRP A 232 -24.23 31.19 16.22
N SER A 233 -23.70 30.12 15.63
CA SER A 233 -22.27 29.88 15.54
C SER A 233 -21.87 29.53 14.09
N THR A 234 -20.63 29.83 13.76
CA THR A 234 -20.05 29.53 12.45
C THR A 234 -18.62 29.01 12.61
N GLY A 235 -18.14 28.33 11.61
CA GLY A 235 -16.75 27.89 11.56
C GLY A 235 -16.28 27.67 10.13
N PHE A 236 -14.98 27.72 10.01
CA PHE A 236 -14.25 27.49 8.79
C PHE A 236 -13.05 26.59 9.09
N ASN A 237 -12.79 25.66 8.20
CA ASN A 237 -11.61 24.81 8.21
C ASN A 237 -11.10 24.67 6.78
N GLY A 238 -9.88 25.06 6.51
CA GLY A 238 -9.27 24.99 5.19
C GLY A 238 -7.84 24.52 5.27
N ASN A 239 -7.48 23.57 4.40
CA ASN A 239 -6.15 23.01 4.26
C ASN A 239 -5.69 23.21 2.83
N PHE A 240 -4.52 23.74 2.64
CA PHE A 240 -3.82 23.81 1.37
C PHE A 240 -2.56 22.95 1.43
N VAL A 241 -2.33 22.13 0.42
CA VAL A 241 -1.17 21.26 0.32
C VAL A 241 -0.54 21.37 -1.06
N TYR A 242 0.77 21.51 -1.07
CA TYR A 242 1.60 21.34 -2.25
C TYR A 242 2.60 20.22 -1.99
N SER A 243 2.62 19.22 -2.86
CA SER A 243 3.59 18.13 -2.76
C SER A 243 4.27 17.87 -4.11
N LYS A 244 5.52 17.45 -4.04
CA LYS A 244 6.33 17.00 -5.17
C LYS A 244 7.06 15.72 -4.76
N ILE A 245 6.84 14.66 -5.50
CA ILE A 245 7.47 13.36 -5.26
C ILE A 245 8.30 13.00 -6.49
N LYS A 246 9.51 12.53 -6.25
CA LYS A 246 10.40 11.93 -7.25
C LYS A 246 10.59 10.47 -6.89
N LYS A 247 10.40 9.59 -7.85
CA LYS A 247 10.47 8.14 -7.66
C LYS A 247 11.18 7.46 -8.81
N GLN A 248 11.37 6.15 -8.71
CA GLN A 248 11.88 5.29 -9.77
C GLN A 248 10.85 4.19 -10.08
N THR A 249 11.03 3.50 -11.21
CA THR A 249 10.22 2.33 -11.52
C THR A 249 10.53 1.20 -10.54
N GLY A 250 9.47 0.56 -10.08
CA GLY A 250 9.54 -0.61 -9.23
C GLY A 250 9.25 -1.91 -10.01
N ALA A 251 9.18 -3.00 -9.28
CA ALA A 251 8.78 -4.29 -9.78
C ALA A 251 9.73 -4.92 -10.81
N ASN A 252 9.20 -5.83 -11.62
CA ASN A 252 9.96 -6.74 -12.48
C ASN A 252 10.95 -6.05 -13.44
N ASN A 253 10.57 -4.89 -14.00
CA ASN A 253 11.43 -4.11 -14.92
C ASN A 253 12.04 -2.89 -14.23
N GLY A 254 11.93 -2.83 -12.92
CA GLY A 254 12.42 -1.73 -12.12
C GLY A 254 13.92 -1.81 -11.88
N ILE A 255 14.43 -0.74 -11.29
CA ILE A 255 15.85 -0.57 -10.97
C ILE A 255 16.38 -1.69 -10.04
N MET A 256 15.52 -2.23 -9.16
CA MET A 256 15.91 -3.27 -8.21
C MET A 256 16.29 -4.58 -8.89
N ALA A 257 15.74 -4.89 -10.07
CA ALA A 257 16.10 -6.07 -10.83
C ALA A 257 17.56 -6.06 -11.28
N THR A 258 18.10 -4.88 -11.59
CA THR A 258 19.51 -4.72 -11.99
C THR A 258 20.45 -4.50 -10.82
N VAL A 259 19.98 -3.95 -9.72
CA VAL A 259 20.75 -3.84 -8.46
C VAL A 259 20.96 -5.21 -7.81
N TYR A 260 19.88 -5.95 -7.58
CA TYR A 260 19.95 -7.26 -6.92
C TYR A 260 20.53 -8.36 -7.83
N GLY A 261 20.31 -8.26 -9.14
CA GLY A 261 20.87 -9.18 -10.12
C GLY A 261 22.34 -8.90 -10.46
N ALA A 262 22.96 -7.85 -9.92
CA ALA A 262 24.34 -7.52 -10.24
C ALA A 262 25.31 -8.58 -9.70
N PRO A 263 26.14 -9.19 -10.57
CA PRO A 263 27.16 -10.14 -10.14
C PRO A 263 28.13 -9.51 -9.15
N SER A 264 28.50 -10.21 -8.10
CA SER A 264 29.45 -9.69 -7.11
C SER A 264 30.86 -9.43 -7.67
N SER A 265 31.23 -10.06 -8.78
CA SER A 265 32.50 -9.78 -9.50
C SER A 265 32.49 -8.47 -10.29
N TYR A 266 31.32 -7.85 -10.50
CA TYR A 266 31.15 -6.58 -11.22
C TYR A 266 31.09 -5.40 -10.27
N ASP A 267 31.86 -4.34 -10.55
CA ASP A 267 31.87 -3.09 -9.76
C ASP A 267 30.77 -2.16 -10.24
N LEU A 268 29.54 -2.36 -9.71
CA LEU A 268 28.35 -1.62 -10.17
C LEU A 268 28.46 -0.10 -9.91
N GLY A 269 29.07 0.30 -8.79
CA GLY A 269 29.22 1.70 -8.41
C GLY A 269 30.50 2.37 -8.93
N GLY A 270 31.57 1.57 -9.20
CA GLY A 270 32.86 2.10 -9.62
C GLY A 270 33.06 2.14 -11.13
N ILE A 271 32.22 1.45 -11.91
CA ILE A 271 32.25 1.51 -13.38
C ILE A 271 31.16 2.47 -13.84
N PRO A 272 31.52 3.57 -14.60
CA PRO A 272 30.51 4.47 -15.15
C PRO A 272 29.42 3.73 -15.89
N SER A 273 28.16 4.15 -15.64
CA SER A 273 26.95 3.53 -16.21
C SER A 273 26.77 3.76 -17.70
N HIS A 274 27.63 4.55 -18.32
CA HIS A 274 27.65 4.91 -19.75
C HIS A 274 29.04 4.73 -20.35
N ILE A 275 29.14 4.67 -21.67
CA ILE A 275 30.43 4.64 -22.37
C ILE A 275 31.10 6.02 -22.35
N ASP A 276 32.44 6.01 -22.49
CA ASP A 276 33.21 7.25 -22.49
C ASP A 276 32.77 8.17 -23.64
N GLY A 277 32.52 9.44 -23.29
CA GLY A 277 32.09 10.48 -24.24
C GLY A 277 30.65 10.42 -24.70
N ASP A 278 29.86 9.40 -24.27
CA ASP A 278 28.43 9.29 -24.62
C ASP A 278 27.58 8.89 -23.39
N PRO A 279 27.01 9.86 -22.67
CA PRO A 279 26.23 9.61 -21.46
C PRO A 279 24.87 8.89 -21.71
N TYR A 280 24.45 8.73 -22.95
CA TYR A 280 23.20 8.13 -23.32
C TYR A 280 23.30 6.67 -23.72
N THR A 281 24.48 6.20 -24.13
CA THR A 281 24.73 4.78 -24.41
C THR A 281 25.10 4.07 -23.11
N GLN A 282 24.29 3.10 -22.73
CA GLN A 282 24.47 2.35 -21.48
C GLN A 282 25.71 1.46 -21.47
N ASN A 283 26.40 1.43 -20.35
CA ASN A 283 27.48 0.53 -20.02
C ASN A 283 27.07 -0.30 -18.80
N THR A 284 26.73 -1.55 -19.02
CA THR A 284 26.13 -2.42 -18.00
C THR A 284 26.75 -3.81 -18.04
N TYR A 285 26.59 -4.55 -16.95
CA TYR A 285 27.10 -5.92 -16.79
C TYR A 285 26.30 -6.96 -17.59
N ARG A 286 25.15 -6.57 -18.15
CA ARG A 286 24.26 -7.49 -18.88
C ARG A 286 23.86 -6.87 -20.22
N SER A 287 23.27 -7.71 -21.10
CA SER A 287 22.60 -7.19 -22.30
C SER A 287 21.44 -6.31 -21.90
N THR A 288 21.23 -5.21 -22.64
CA THR A 288 20.24 -4.19 -22.30
C THR A 288 18.81 -4.55 -22.68
N GLY A 289 18.54 -5.73 -23.23
CA GLY A 289 17.19 -6.14 -23.62
C GLY A 289 16.20 -6.14 -22.44
N GLY A 290 15.36 -5.11 -22.37
CA GLY A 290 14.28 -4.98 -21.39
C GLY A 290 14.66 -4.44 -20.02
N PHE A 291 15.96 -4.14 -19.74
CA PHE A 291 16.42 -3.66 -18.44
C PHE A 291 17.45 -2.55 -18.59
N ASP A 292 17.25 -1.43 -17.94
CA ASP A 292 18.25 -0.38 -17.83
C ASP A 292 19.29 -0.70 -16.76
N GLY A 293 20.52 -0.26 -16.95
CA GLY A 293 21.53 -0.26 -15.90
C GLY A 293 21.10 0.61 -14.72
N ALA A 294 21.31 0.14 -13.47
CA ALA A 294 20.76 0.78 -12.28
C ALA A 294 21.12 2.26 -12.16
N TYR A 295 22.41 2.62 -12.21
CA TYR A 295 22.85 4.01 -12.11
C TYR A 295 22.46 4.82 -13.35
N TRP A 296 22.51 4.22 -14.55
CA TRP A 296 22.08 4.90 -15.77
C TRP A 296 20.58 5.29 -15.68
N ALA A 297 19.74 4.39 -15.18
CA ALA A 297 18.31 4.67 -14.97
C ALA A 297 18.08 5.80 -13.99
N VAL A 298 18.84 5.85 -12.87
CA VAL A 298 18.76 6.93 -11.88
C VAL A 298 19.14 8.29 -12.48
N GLU A 299 20.08 8.32 -13.42
CA GLU A 299 20.59 9.53 -14.05
C GLU A 299 19.70 10.02 -15.20
N ASN A 300 19.16 9.09 -16.00
CA ASN A 300 18.49 9.40 -17.26
C ASN A 300 16.96 9.26 -17.24
N ASN A 301 16.40 8.41 -16.35
CA ASN A 301 14.97 8.26 -16.18
C ASN A 301 14.46 9.17 -15.06
N SER A 302 13.23 9.63 -15.17
CA SER A 302 12.66 10.55 -14.18
C SER A 302 11.16 10.37 -14.05
N PHE A 303 10.68 10.04 -12.84
CA PHE A 303 9.28 9.84 -12.52
C PHE A 303 8.88 10.83 -11.43
N LYS A 304 7.94 11.72 -11.76
CA LYS A 304 7.58 12.85 -10.90
C LYS A 304 6.07 12.97 -10.75
N GLU A 305 5.65 13.22 -9.53
CA GLU A 305 4.30 13.65 -9.18
C GLU A 305 4.34 15.05 -8.58
N ARG A 306 3.41 15.91 -8.98
CA ARG A 306 3.23 17.24 -8.40
C ARG A 306 1.75 17.45 -8.13
N THR A 307 1.38 17.56 -6.86
CA THR A 307 0.00 17.76 -6.42
C THR A 307 -0.18 19.14 -5.81
N GLN A 308 -1.26 19.80 -6.19
CA GLN A 308 -1.81 20.97 -5.53
C GLN A 308 -3.21 20.63 -5.08
N ARG A 309 -3.52 20.80 -3.78
CA ARG A 309 -4.79 20.42 -3.19
C ARG A 309 -5.27 21.45 -2.21
N PHE A 310 -6.57 21.73 -2.26
CA PHE A 310 -7.29 22.44 -1.23
C PHE A 310 -8.47 21.58 -0.78
N PHE A 311 -8.63 21.38 0.53
CA PHE A 311 -9.80 20.74 1.09
C PHE A 311 -10.20 21.40 2.40
N GLY A 312 -11.52 21.43 2.63
CA GLY A 312 -12.05 22.03 3.85
C GLY A 312 -13.53 22.30 3.76
N ASN A 313 -14.05 22.93 4.81
CA ASN A 313 -15.47 23.26 4.92
C ASN A 313 -15.71 24.54 5.69
N ALA A 314 -16.89 25.09 5.48
CA ALA A 314 -17.48 26.13 6.31
C ALA A 314 -18.86 25.70 6.77
N PHE A 315 -19.28 26.12 7.95
CA PHE A 315 -20.61 25.83 8.46
C PHE A 315 -21.25 27.04 9.14
N ALA A 316 -22.58 27.05 9.11
CA ALA A 316 -23.40 27.87 9.96
C ALA A 316 -24.33 26.98 10.78
N LYS A 317 -24.45 27.27 12.08
CA LYS A 317 -25.25 26.47 12.99
C LYS A 317 -26.16 27.40 13.80
N TYR A 318 -27.43 27.10 13.78
CA TYR A 318 -28.42 27.68 14.67
C TYR A 318 -28.76 26.72 15.78
N SER A 319 -28.75 27.16 17.04
CA SER A 319 -29.07 26.36 18.23
C SER A 319 -30.09 27.10 19.07
N THR A 320 -31.15 26.46 19.54
CA THR A 320 -32.13 27.01 20.46
C THR A 320 -32.59 25.95 21.47
N ASP A 321 -32.82 26.38 22.70
CA ASP A 321 -33.36 25.57 23.79
C ASP A 321 -34.85 25.84 24.05
N PHE A 322 -35.45 26.72 23.23
CA PHE A 322 -36.84 27.18 23.40
C PHE A 322 -37.13 27.77 24.80
N GLY A 323 -36.12 28.17 25.55
CA GLY A 323 -36.23 28.64 26.91
C GLY A 323 -36.44 27.53 27.97
N THR A 324 -36.14 26.27 27.60
CA THR A 324 -36.27 25.11 28.50
C THR A 324 -34.98 24.23 28.41
N GLU A 325 -34.60 23.60 29.52
CA GLU A 325 -33.48 22.67 29.52
C GLU A 325 -33.79 21.30 28.92
N ASN A 326 -35.09 21.03 28.66
CA ASN A 326 -35.56 19.73 28.20
C ASN A 326 -35.58 19.60 26.69
N HIS A 327 -35.49 20.69 25.97
CA HIS A 327 -35.59 20.72 24.51
C HIS A 327 -34.43 21.48 23.90
N LYS A 328 -33.80 20.91 22.89
CA LYS A 328 -32.78 21.61 22.12
C LYS A 328 -32.92 21.27 20.65
N LEU A 329 -32.91 22.28 19.81
CA LEU A 329 -32.90 22.17 18.37
C LEU A 329 -31.58 22.75 17.84
N ASP A 330 -30.88 21.94 17.09
CA ASP A 330 -29.67 22.32 16.33
C ASP A 330 -29.95 22.16 14.83
N VAL A 331 -29.79 23.24 14.06
CA VAL A 331 -29.82 23.23 12.59
C VAL A 331 -28.45 23.64 12.09
N LYS A 332 -27.76 22.73 11.42
CA LYS A 332 -26.42 23.01 10.88
C LYS A 332 -26.40 22.78 9.37
N TYR A 333 -25.95 23.79 8.64
CA TYR A 333 -25.59 23.64 7.24
C TYR A 333 -24.09 23.76 7.07
N GLN A 334 -23.51 22.80 6.36
CA GLN A 334 -22.09 22.71 6.06
C GLN A 334 -21.88 22.59 4.56
N LEU A 335 -20.97 23.38 4.03
CA LEU A 335 -20.51 23.29 2.65
C LEU A 335 -19.01 23.03 2.68
N GLY A 336 -18.58 21.96 2.01
CA GLY A 336 -17.19 21.55 1.91
C GLY A 336 -16.74 21.29 0.48
N THR A 337 -15.45 21.31 0.29
CA THR A 337 -14.83 20.96 -0.99
C THR A 337 -13.52 20.23 -0.78
N ASP A 338 -13.21 19.32 -1.70
CA ASP A 338 -11.90 18.69 -1.89
C ASP A 338 -11.52 18.81 -3.36
N ALA A 339 -10.58 19.68 -3.65
CA ALA A 339 -10.16 20.00 -5.01
C ALA A 339 -8.67 19.84 -5.15
N TYR A 340 -8.23 18.97 -6.07
CA TYR A 340 -6.81 18.80 -6.35
C TYR A 340 -6.53 18.57 -7.82
N THR A 341 -5.28 18.87 -8.19
CA THR A 341 -4.70 18.48 -9.48
C THR A 341 -3.35 17.84 -9.21
N THR A 342 -3.18 16.61 -9.68
CA THR A 342 -1.90 15.92 -9.72
C THR A 342 -1.42 15.85 -11.17
N ASN A 343 -0.21 16.33 -11.40
CA ASN A 343 0.49 16.20 -12.67
C ASN A 343 1.61 15.16 -12.50
N TYR A 344 1.59 14.16 -13.36
CA TYR A 344 2.60 13.11 -13.46
C TYR A 344 3.45 13.37 -14.69
N THR A 345 4.76 13.19 -14.56
CA THR A 345 5.70 13.27 -15.69
C THR A 345 6.65 12.10 -15.55
N ASP A 346 6.44 11.09 -16.36
CA ASP A 346 7.22 9.87 -16.39
C ASP A 346 8.05 9.84 -17.68
N THR A 347 9.37 9.79 -17.52
CA THR A 347 10.32 9.91 -18.61
C THR A 347 11.28 8.74 -18.60
N TRP A 348 11.40 8.07 -19.71
CA TRP A 348 12.48 7.14 -20.05
C TRP A 348 13.45 7.86 -20.97
N GLY A 349 14.72 7.95 -20.56
CA GLY A 349 15.74 8.71 -21.27
C GLY A 349 16.09 8.14 -22.65
N TYR A 350 16.69 8.96 -23.49
CA TYR A 350 17.27 8.50 -24.75
C TYR A 350 18.38 7.47 -24.47
N GLY A 351 18.34 6.31 -25.11
CA GLY A 351 19.20 5.17 -24.78
C GLY A 351 18.58 4.17 -23.78
N HIS A 352 17.31 4.37 -23.39
CA HIS A 352 16.54 3.38 -22.64
C HIS A 352 16.54 2.02 -23.34
N SER A 353 16.56 0.94 -22.58
CA SER A 353 16.69 -0.44 -23.07
C SER A 353 15.66 -0.88 -24.11
N ASN A 354 14.49 -0.25 -24.16
CA ASN A 354 13.40 -0.56 -25.09
C ASN A 354 13.24 0.48 -26.21
N GLY A 355 14.22 1.36 -26.45
CA GLY A 355 14.14 2.33 -27.55
C GLY A 355 14.89 3.64 -27.32
N THR A 356 14.53 4.67 -28.08
CA THR A 356 15.13 6.00 -28.00
C THR A 356 14.52 6.90 -26.92
N GLY A 357 13.75 6.32 -26.01
CA GLY A 357 13.12 7.02 -24.91
C GLY A 357 11.69 7.50 -25.19
N SER A 358 11.03 7.92 -24.11
CA SER A 358 9.65 8.40 -24.15
C SER A 358 9.34 9.30 -22.96
N ILE A 359 8.28 10.08 -23.08
CA ILE A 359 7.71 10.90 -22.01
C ILE A 359 6.21 10.72 -21.95
N GLU A 360 5.70 10.46 -20.78
CA GLU A 360 4.28 10.44 -20.45
C GLU A 360 3.95 11.62 -19.53
N GLU A 361 3.04 12.46 -19.99
CA GLU A 361 2.50 13.56 -19.20
C GLU A 361 1.04 13.28 -18.90
N GLN A 362 0.72 13.06 -17.63
CA GLN A 362 -0.63 12.77 -17.17
C GLN A 362 -1.09 13.83 -16.19
N SER A 363 -2.38 14.16 -16.22
CA SER A 363 -2.98 15.10 -15.27
C SER A 363 -4.33 14.55 -14.79
N VAL A 364 -4.47 14.42 -13.48
CA VAL A 364 -5.73 14.09 -12.82
C VAL A 364 -6.19 15.31 -12.04
N THR A 365 -7.33 15.86 -12.42
CA THR A 365 -7.99 16.93 -11.66
C THR A 365 -9.26 16.38 -11.06
N ASN A 366 -9.36 16.40 -9.73
CA ASN A 366 -10.54 15.96 -9.00
C ASN A 366 -11.15 17.15 -8.24
N ASN A 367 -12.49 17.30 -8.34
CA ASN A 367 -13.22 18.31 -7.60
C ASN A 367 -14.45 17.65 -6.97
N GLU A 368 -14.49 17.66 -5.65
CA GLU A 368 -15.64 17.23 -4.87
C GLU A 368 -16.26 18.42 -4.13
N ILE A 369 -17.57 18.55 -4.21
CA ILE A 369 -18.36 19.47 -3.40
C ILE A 369 -19.29 18.61 -2.54
N ASN A 370 -19.26 18.85 -1.24
CA ASN A 370 -20.13 18.21 -0.27
C ASN A 370 -20.99 19.28 0.42
N SER A 371 -22.31 19.12 0.33
CA SER A 371 -23.30 19.97 1.00
C SER A 371 -24.08 19.11 1.98
N LEU A 372 -24.05 19.45 3.26
CA LEU A 372 -24.68 18.69 4.34
C LEU A 372 -25.54 19.60 5.20
N LEU A 373 -26.85 19.33 5.18
CA LEU A 373 -27.81 19.89 6.14
C LEU A 373 -28.11 18.84 7.19
N THR A 374 -28.02 19.22 8.47
CA THR A 374 -28.47 18.39 9.59
C THR A 374 -29.41 19.17 10.49
N VAL A 375 -30.51 18.52 10.90
CA VAL A 375 -31.45 19.00 11.90
C VAL A 375 -31.48 17.99 13.02
N THR A 376 -31.05 18.41 14.22
CA THR A 376 -31.01 17.56 15.41
C THR A 376 -31.92 18.12 16.46
N TYR A 377 -32.77 17.27 17.02
CA TYR A 377 -33.64 17.61 18.11
C TYR A 377 -33.40 16.67 19.29
N ASP A 378 -32.94 17.28 20.40
CA ASP A 378 -32.73 16.60 21.67
C ASP A 378 -33.94 16.89 22.58
N TRP A 379 -34.53 15.87 23.15
CA TRP A 379 -35.64 15.94 24.06
C TRP A 379 -35.44 15.04 25.29
N LYS A 380 -35.35 15.65 26.47
CA LYS A 380 -35.45 14.97 27.75
C LYS A 380 -36.93 14.73 28.08
N ILE A 381 -37.47 13.57 27.69
CA ILE A 381 -38.85 13.20 27.86
C ILE A 381 -39.18 13.10 29.35
N THR A 382 -38.31 12.43 30.09
CA THR A 382 -38.33 12.34 31.56
C THR A 382 -36.88 12.46 32.07
N PRO A 383 -36.63 12.60 33.39
CA PRO A 383 -35.28 12.56 33.94
C PRO A 383 -34.51 11.27 33.62
N GLU A 384 -35.22 10.21 33.23
CA GLU A 384 -34.68 8.89 32.94
C GLU A 384 -34.66 8.55 31.45
N LEU A 385 -35.32 9.31 30.59
CA LEU A 385 -35.51 9.01 29.17
C LEU A 385 -35.12 10.19 28.27
N ASP A 386 -34.03 10.04 27.56
CA ASP A 386 -33.55 10.98 26.55
C ASP A 386 -33.85 10.46 25.14
N LEU A 387 -34.38 11.35 24.29
CA LEU A 387 -34.61 11.12 22.87
C LEU A 387 -33.76 12.09 22.06
N ASN A 388 -32.99 11.59 21.11
CA ASN A 388 -32.36 12.39 20.06
C ASN A 388 -32.92 11.96 18.70
N VAL A 389 -33.34 12.91 17.90
CA VAL A 389 -33.80 12.71 16.52
C VAL A 389 -32.94 13.56 15.59
N LEU A 390 -32.35 12.93 14.60
CA LEU A 390 -31.55 13.58 13.58
C LEU A 390 -32.17 13.33 12.20
N TYR A 391 -32.31 14.39 11.42
CA TYR A 391 -32.53 14.33 9.97
C TYR A 391 -31.32 14.95 9.27
N GLY A 392 -30.85 14.29 8.20
CA GLY A 392 -29.78 14.81 7.37
C GLY A 392 -30.09 14.70 5.88
N ASN A 393 -29.64 15.71 5.14
CA ASN A 393 -29.62 15.73 3.67
C ASN A 393 -28.20 16.04 3.21
N GLU A 394 -27.63 15.15 2.42
CA GLU A 394 -26.29 15.25 1.88
C GLU A 394 -26.32 15.27 0.35
N LEU A 395 -25.62 16.20 -0.26
CA LEU A 395 -25.36 16.24 -1.69
C LEU A 395 -23.83 16.17 -1.91
N VAL A 396 -23.38 15.16 -2.64
CA VAL A 396 -22.00 15.04 -3.11
C VAL A 396 -21.98 15.19 -4.63
N ASP A 397 -21.21 16.13 -5.13
CA ASP A 397 -20.95 16.32 -6.56
C ASP A 397 -19.45 16.12 -6.79
N ASN A 398 -19.08 14.98 -7.33
CA ASN A 398 -17.68 14.61 -7.61
C ASN A 398 -17.44 14.61 -9.11
N SER A 399 -16.40 15.32 -9.56
CA SER A 399 -15.97 15.35 -10.95
C SER A 399 -14.48 15.10 -11.06
N SER A 400 -14.10 14.21 -11.97
CA SER A 400 -12.72 13.88 -12.28
C SER A 400 -12.43 14.09 -13.75
N LYS A 401 -11.30 14.72 -14.04
CA LYS A 401 -10.80 14.94 -15.39
C LYS A 401 -9.41 14.33 -15.50
N TYR A 402 -9.26 13.40 -16.42
CA TYR A 402 -8.00 12.78 -16.75
C TYR A 402 -7.53 13.25 -18.12
N LYS A 403 -6.24 13.53 -18.25
CA LYS A 403 -5.55 13.81 -19.49
C LYS A 403 -4.28 12.97 -19.54
N TYR A 404 -3.99 12.45 -20.71
CA TYR A 404 -2.82 11.64 -20.98
C TYR A 404 -2.22 12.09 -22.30
N ASN A 405 -0.91 12.35 -22.30
CA ASN A 405 -0.11 12.61 -23.49
C ASN A 405 1.12 11.72 -23.44
N LEU A 406 1.39 11.02 -24.52
CA LEU A 406 2.58 10.22 -24.74
C LEU A 406 3.34 10.80 -25.91
N GLY A 407 4.64 11.06 -25.70
CA GLY A 407 5.61 11.25 -26.75
C GLY A 407 6.65 10.14 -26.72
N SER A 408 6.80 9.38 -27.79
CA SER A 408 7.78 8.30 -27.86
C SER A 408 8.72 8.45 -29.04
N ASN A 409 9.86 7.74 -28.98
CA ASN A 409 10.94 7.79 -29.94
C ASN A 409 11.50 9.21 -30.08
N PHE A 410 12.30 9.64 -29.10
CA PHE A 410 13.00 10.93 -29.16
C PHE A 410 13.94 11.00 -30.37
N ASN A 411 13.94 12.13 -31.06
CA ASN A 411 14.74 12.36 -32.26
C ASN A 411 16.22 12.52 -31.93
N PHE A 412 16.56 13.06 -30.76
CA PHE A 412 17.94 13.26 -30.30
C PHE A 412 18.04 13.24 -28.78
N PRO A 413 19.23 12.94 -28.23
CA PRO A 413 19.45 12.86 -26.80
C PRO A 413 19.48 14.22 -26.09
N GLY A 414 19.33 14.23 -24.77
CA GLY A 414 19.54 15.39 -23.90
C GLY A 414 18.36 16.33 -23.75
N TRP A 415 17.27 16.10 -24.48
CA TRP A 415 16.05 16.88 -24.36
C TRP A 415 14.83 15.98 -24.20
N ASN A 416 14.55 15.58 -22.97
CA ASN A 416 13.43 14.75 -22.60
C ASN A 416 12.12 15.58 -22.56
N HIS A 417 11.59 15.88 -23.73
CA HIS A 417 10.43 16.73 -23.92
C HIS A 417 9.51 16.17 -25.00
N ILE A 418 8.20 16.37 -24.84
CA ILE A 418 7.21 15.85 -25.78
C ILE A 418 7.47 16.32 -27.22
N ALA A 419 7.92 17.58 -27.42
CA ALA A 419 8.23 18.11 -28.73
C ALA A 419 9.45 17.46 -29.41
N ASN A 420 10.26 16.68 -28.69
CA ASN A 420 11.37 15.90 -29.25
C ASN A 420 10.93 14.49 -29.70
N ALA A 421 9.69 14.09 -29.43
CA ALA A 421 9.19 12.78 -29.83
C ALA A 421 8.81 12.77 -31.31
N SER A 422 8.94 11.59 -31.94
CA SER A 422 8.50 11.38 -33.33
C SER A 422 7.10 10.76 -33.42
N ILE A 423 6.62 10.17 -32.32
CA ILE A 423 5.28 9.56 -32.20
C ILE A 423 4.55 10.20 -31.05
N TYR A 424 3.29 10.58 -31.27
CA TYR A 424 2.44 11.22 -30.30
C TYR A 424 1.14 10.48 -30.11
N SER A 425 0.67 10.38 -28.87
CA SER A 425 -0.66 9.93 -28.53
C SER A 425 -1.25 10.81 -27.45
N SER A 426 -2.51 11.19 -27.60
CA SER A 426 -3.21 12.01 -26.60
C SER A 426 -4.61 11.47 -26.39
N THR A 427 -5.02 11.38 -25.11
CA THR A 427 -6.39 11.01 -24.74
C THR A 427 -6.81 11.75 -23.50
N GLY A 428 -8.11 11.75 -23.23
CA GLY A 428 -8.65 12.36 -22.02
C GLY A 428 -10.06 11.88 -21.74
N THR A 429 -10.40 11.83 -20.48
CA THR A 429 -11.73 11.46 -20.01
C THR A 429 -12.25 12.49 -19.00
N TYR A 430 -13.54 12.59 -18.93
CA TYR A 430 -14.26 13.38 -17.92
C TYR A 430 -15.34 12.51 -17.30
N HIS A 431 -15.31 12.39 -16.01
CA HIS A 431 -16.31 11.67 -15.23
C HIS A 431 -16.94 12.62 -14.23
N ARG A 432 -18.26 12.51 -14.03
CA ARG A 432 -18.98 13.23 -12.99
C ARG A 432 -20.05 12.36 -12.38
N GLU A 433 -20.02 12.26 -11.07
CA GLU A 433 -21.01 11.52 -10.28
C GLU A 433 -21.65 12.43 -9.24
N ARG A 434 -22.96 12.30 -9.07
CA ARG A 434 -23.72 12.95 -8.03
C ARG A 434 -24.45 11.95 -7.18
N THR A 435 -24.36 12.17 -5.87
CA THR A 435 -25.09 11.37 -4.89
C THR A 435 -25.92 12.31 -4.03
N VAL A 436 -27.20 11.98 -3.87
CA VAL A 436 -28.11 12.65 -2.92
C VAL A 436 -28.50 11.61 -1.86
N GLY A 437 -28.12 11.88 -0.61
CA GLY A 437 -28.44 11.04 0.53
C GLY A 437 -29.42 11.74 1.47
N ASN A 438 -30.49 11.05 1.82
CA ASN A 438 -31.40 11.49 2.87
C ASN A 438 -31.33 10.45 4.00
N PHE A 439 -31.13 10.88 5.22
CA PHE A 439 -31.04 9.96 6.35
C PHE A 439 -31.71 10.49 7.60
N GLY A 440 -32.26 9.57 8.38
CA GLY A 440 -32.83 9.83 9.68
C GLY A 440 -32.23 8.90 10.72
N ASN A 441 -32.01 9.43 11.91
CA ASN A 441 -31.54 8.66 13.07
C ASN A 441 -32.43 8.96 14.27
N ILE A 442 -32.77 7.94 15.03
CA ILE A 442 -33.44 8.02 16.33
C ILE A 442 -32.56 7.32 17.35
N SER A 443 -32.17 8.04 18.39
CA SER A 443 -31.44 7.50 19.54
C SER A 443 -32.28 7.68 20.81
N LEU A 444 -32.46 6.58 21.54
CA LEU A 444 -33.13 6.57 22.84
C LEU A 444 -32.11 6.11 23.90
N ALA A 445 -32.02 6.86 24.99
CA ALA A 445 -31.24 6.47 26.17
C ALA A 445 -32.18 6.42 27.39
N TYR A 446 -32.28 5.24 28.04
CA TYR A 446 -33.10 5.02 29.22
C TYR A 446 -32.21 4.71 30.42
N ARG A 447 -32.31 5.54 31.48
CA ARG A 447 -31.55 5.43 32.76
C ARG A 447 -30.04 5.30 32.62
N ASN A 448 -29.44 5.84 31.54
CA ASN A 448 -28.06 5.60 31.16
C ASN A 448 -27.67 4.11 31.05
N MET A 449 -28.66 3.22 31.03
CA MET A 449 -28.50 1.78 31.06
C MET A 449 -28.82 1.12 29.72
N LEU A 450 -29.90 1.53 29.06
CA LEU A 450 -30.38 0.97 27.80
C LEU A 450 -30.32 2.01 26.71
N TYR A 451 -29.66 1.68 25.62
CA TYR A 451 -29.48 2.54 24.46
C TYR A 451 -30.01 1.83 23.21
N LEU A 452 -30.92 2.47 22.51
CA LEU A 452 -31.38 2.04 21.19
C LEU A 452 -31.03 3.13 20.17
N ASN A 453 -30.43 2.71 19.06
CA ASN A 453 -30.16 3.58 17.93
C ASN A 453 -30.72 2.95 16.66
N ALA A 454 -31.55 3.67 15.92
CA ALA A 454 -32.14 3.22 14.67
C ALA A 454 -31.90 4.29 13.60
N THR A 455 -31.39 3.87 12.46
CA THR A 455 -31.08 4.75 11.33
C THR A 455 -31.67 4.19 10.05
N VAL A 456 -32.15 5.06 9.19
CA VAL A 456 -32.51 4.74 7.81
C VAL A 456 -31.86 5.76 6.89
N ARG A 457 -31.29 5.28 5.78
CA ARG A 457 -30.69 6.15 4.75
C ARG A 457 -31.17 5.73 3.36
N ASN A 458 -31.45 6.70 2.51
CA ASN A 458 -31.70 6.52 1.10
C ASN A 458 -30.67 7.31 0.31
N ASP A 459 -29.93 6.62 -0.56
CA ASP A 459 -28.99 7.23 -1.51
C ASP A 459 -29.51 7.12 -2.94
N ILE A 460 -29.42 8.21 -3.69
CA ILE A 460 -29.71 8.31 -5.11
C ILE A 460 -28.40 8.64 -5.83
N VAL A 461 -27.92 7.73 -6.69
CA VAL A 461 -26.60 7.81 -7.31
C VAL A 461 -26.74 7.93 -8.83
N SER A 462 -26.14 8.97 -9.41
CA SER A 462 -26.27 9.26 -10.84
C SER A 462 -25.56 8.26 -11.74
N SER A 463 -24.56 7.54 -11.25
CA SER A 463 -23.77 6.54 -11.99
C SER A 463 -24.45 5.19 -12.12
N MET A 464 -25.64 5.01 -11.57
CA MET A 464 -26.41 3.77 -11.69
C MET A 464 -27.50 3.85 -12.77
N PRO A 465 -27.97 2.69 -13.31
CA PRO A 465 -29.10 2.68 -14.23
C PRO A 465 -30.33 3.36 -13.64
N ARG A 466 -31.12 4.07 -14.46
CA ARG A 466 -32.26 4.88 -13.99
C ARG A 466 -33.21 4.16 -13.04
N ASN A 467 -33.47 2.88 -13.29
CA ASN A 467 -34.40 2.08 -12.48
C ASN A 467 -33.81 1.59 -11.15
N ASN A 468 -32.47 1.61 -11.00
CA ASN A 468 -31.74 1.06 -9.85
C ASN A 468 -30.84 2.10 -9.17
N ARG A 469 -31.04 3.41 -9.43
CA ARG A 469 -30.19 4.47 -8.85
C ARG A 469 -30.52 4.85 -7.43
N SER A 470 -31.72 4.50 -6.93
CA SER A 470 -32.19 4.81 -5.58
C SER A 470 -32.28 3.54 -4.76
N PHE A 471 -31.65 3.52 -3.61
CA PHE A 471 -31.65 2.38 -2.70
C PHE A 471 -31.63 2.84 -1.25
N THR A 472 -32.37 2.07 -0.42
CA THR A 472 -32.58 2.40 0.99
C THR A 472 -32.02 1.28 1.85
N TYR A 473 -31.36 1.65 2.93
CA TYR A 473 -30.78 0.70 3.86
C TYR A 473 -30.93 1.15 5.32
N PRO A 474 -31.34 0.20 6.21
CA PRO A 474 -31.54 0.44 7.63
C PRO A 474 -30.32 0.04 8.46
N SER A 475 -30.24 0.59 9.67
CA SER A 475 -29.33 0.13 10.72
C SER A 475 -30.02 0.23 12.08
N VAL A 476 -29.83 -0.77 12.93
CA VAL A 476 -30.32 -0.78 14.32
C VAL A 476 -29.21 -1.26 15.22
N SER A 477 -29.02 -0.59 16.36
CA SER A 477 -28.10 -1.05 17.40
C SER A 477 -28.72 -0.92 18.79
N LEU A 478 -28.42 -1.90 19.64
CA LEU A 478 -28.85 -1.98 21.03
C LEU A 478 -27.61 -2.09 21.93
N GLY A 479 -27.56 -1.27 22.97
CA GLY A 479 -26.54 -1.32 24.01
C GLY A 479 -27.18 -1.40 25.39
N PHE A 480 -26.73 -2.35 26.20
CA PHE A 480 -27.22 -2.55 27.57
C PHE A 480 -26.04 -2.55 28.55
N ILE A 481 -25.98 -1.51 29.39
CA ILE A 481 -25.01 -1.40 30.49
C ILE A 481 -25.64 -2.06 31.71
N PHE A 482 -25.42 -3.35 31.84
CA PHE A 482 -26.06 -4.15 32.87
C PHE A 482 -25.54 -3.85 34.31
N THR A 483 -24.35 -3.24 34.43
CA THR A 483 -23.80 -2.80 35.70
C THR A 483 -24.49 -1.57 36.29
N GLU A 484 -25.38 -0.90 35.54
CA GLU A 484 -26.25 0.14 36.08
C GLU A 484 -27.42 -0.46 36.92
N LEU A 485 -27.67 -1.77 36.83
CA LEU A 485 -28.58 -2.47 37.73
C LEU A 485 -27.97 -2.54 39.13
N GLU A 486 -28.69 -2.05 40.15
CA GLU A 486 -28.22 -2.01 41.54
C GLU A 486 -27.72 -3.37 42.05
N ALA A 487 -28.39 -4.47 41.64
CA ALA A 487 -28.01 -5.83 42.00
C ALA A 487 -26.68 -6.33 41.42
N LEU A 488 -26.15 -5.64 40.36
CA LEU A 488 -24.92 -6.02 39.67
C LEU A 488 -23.78 -5.02 39.92
N LYS A 489 -24.03 -3.91 40.60
CA LYS A 489 -23.00 -2.96 40.97
C LYS A 489 -22.04 -3.58 41.98
N ASN A 490 -20.76 -3.59 41.65
CA ASN A 490 -19.72 -4.07 42.56
C ASN A 490 -18.36 -3.42 42.25
N ASP A 491 -17.41 -3.53 43.20
CA ASP A 491 -16.10 -2.89 43.05
C ASP A 491 -15.13 -3.65 42.14
N VAL A 492 -15.45 -4.86 41.72
CA VAL A 492 -14.61 -5.65 40.85
C VAL A 492 -14.98 -5.38 39.39
N LEU A 493 -16.24 -5.66 38.98
CA LEU A 493 -16.75 -5.34 37.66
C LEU A 493 -17.45 -3.98 37.72
N THR A 494 -16.70 -2.92 37.47
CA THR A 494 -17.20 -1.54 37.61
C THR A 494 -17.98 -1.05 36.38
N TYR A 495 -17.76 -1.66 35.23
CA TYR A 495 -18.52 -1.40 34.02
C TYR A 495 -18.67 -2.67 33.19
N GLY A 496 -19.88 -2.93 32.74
CA GLY A 496 -20.22 -4.04 31.88
C GLY A 496 -21.31 -3.64 30.89
N LYS A 497 -21.03 -3.74 29.61
CA LYS A 497 -21.96 -3.45 28.54
C LYS A 497 -22.00 -4.59 27.52
N ILE A 498 -23.18 -4.97 27.09
CA ILE A 498 -23.42 -5.86 25.96
C ILE A 498 -24.02 -5.01 24.84
N ARG A 499 -23.60 -5.26 23.61
CA ARG A 499 -24.10 -4.56 22.42
C ARG A 499 -24.40 -5.54 21.31
N ALA A 500 -25.43 -5.23 20.52
CA ALA A 500 -25.77 -5.95 19.31
C ALA A 500 -26.18 -4.95 18.24
N SER A 501 -25.83 -5.20 16.99
CA SER A 501 -26.24 -4.36 15.87
C SER A 501 -26.52 -5.18 14.62
N TYR A 502 -27.42 -4.63 13.82
CA TYR A 502 -27.69 -5.03 12.46
C TYR A 502 -27.60 -3.80 11.58
N ALA A 503 -26.90 -3.89 10.44
CA ALA A 503 -26.83 -2.81 9.48
C ALA A 503 -26.83 -3.37 8.06
N GLU A 504 -27.48 -2.65 7.16
CA GLU A 504 -27.33 -2.83 5.72
C GLU A 504 -26.64 -1.62 5.12
N VAL A 505 -25.90 -1.83 4.05
CA VAL A 505 -25.34 -0.75 3.22
C VAL A 505 -25.29 -1.18 1.77
N GLY A 506 -25.73 -0.29 0.90
CA GLY A 506 -25.56 -0.44 -0.53
C GLY A 506 -24.19 0.09 -0.98
N GLN A 507 -23.64 -0.48 -2.04
CA GLN A 507 -22.51 0.11 -2.73
C GLN A 507 -22.82 0.17 -4.23
N ALA A 508 -22.81 1.38 -4.79
CA ALA A 508 -23.06 1.61 -6.19
C ALA A 508 -21.87 1.14 -7.04
N GLY A 509 -22.18 0.71 -8.25
CA GLY A 509 -21.21 0.54 -9.33
C GLY A 509 -21.28 1.71 -10.31
N THR A 510 -20.45 1.64 -11.33
CA THR A 510 -20.50 2.57 -12.45
C THR A 510 -21.14 1.89 -13.65
N TYR A 511 -22.18 2.49 -14.20
CA TYR A 511 -22.87 2.06 -15.41
C TYR A 511 -22.63 3.06 -16.53
N TYR A 512 -22.11 2.59 -17.65
CA TYR A 512 -22.02 3.37 -18.86
C TYR A 512 -22.92 2.75 -19.94
N PRO A 513 -23.78 3.54 -20.59
CA PRO A 513 -24.43 3.08 -21.80
C PRO A 513 -23.37 2.81 -22.89
N SER A 514 -23.73 1.96 -23.84
CA SER A 514 -22.83 1.61 -24.95
C SER A 514 -22.27 2.86 -25.64
N TYR A 515 -20.98 2.90 -25.83
CA TYR A 515 -20.31 3.96 -26.59
C TYR A 515 -19.18 3.38 -27.46
N TYR A 516 -18.67 4.19 -28.36
CA TYR A 516 -17.66 3.82 -29.35
C TYR A 516 -16.33 4.51 -29.02
N ARG A 517 -15.25 3.87 -29.42
CA ARG A 517 -13.90 4.41 -29.33
C ARG A 517 -13.19 4.31 -30.66
N THR A 518 -12.16 5.12 -30.88
CA THR A 518 -11.27 4.99 -32.01
C THR A 518 -10.42 3.73 -31.83
N PRO A 519 -10.37 2.83 -32.83
CA PRO A 519 -9.56 1.62 -32.72
C PRO A 519 -8.07 1.93 -32.77
N VAL A 520 -7.31 1.10 -32.07
CA VAL A 520 -5.85 1.04 -32.13
C VAL A 520 -5.49 -0.41 -32.39
N TYR A 521 -4.72 -0.66 -33.47
CA TYR A 521 -4.30 -2.00 -33.86
C TYR A 521 -2.79 -2.15 -33.82
N GLY A 522 -2.31 -3.27 -33.26
CA GLY A 522 -0.88 -3.56 -33.14
C GLY A 522 -0.21 -2.90 -31.95
N GLY A 523 1.10 -2.97 -31.91
CA GLY A 523 1.93 -2.36 -30.82
C GLY A 523 2.06 -3.20 -29.56
N GLY A 524 1.36 -4.34 -29.41
CA GLY A 524 1.40 -5.15 -28.20
C GLY A 524 2.58 -6.13 -28.16
N PHE A 525 2.61 -7.09 -29.07
CA PHE A 525 3.64 -8.14 -29.11
C PHE A 525 4.79 -7.86 -30.09
N SER A 526 4.71 -6.80 -30.87
CA SER A 526 5.77 -6.39 -31.78
C SER A 526 6.20 -4.97 -31.46
N SER A 527 7.45 -4.67 -31.72
CA SER A 527 8.03 -3.32 -31.63
C SER A 527 7.51 -2.37 -32.72
N GLY A 528 6.47 -2.74 -33.45
CA GLY A 528 5.86 -1.93 -34.51
C GLY A 528 5.02 -0.78 -33.96
N THR A 529 4.99 0.32 -34.69
CA THR A 529 4.13 1.46 -34.38
C THR A 529 2.66 1.02 -34.50
N PRO A 530 1.83 1.27 -33.47
CA PRO A 530 0.43 0.91 -33.54
C PRO A 530 -0.29 1.71 -34.66
N ILE A 531 -1.20 1.07 -35.33
CA ILE A 531 -2.08 1.72 -36.31
C ILE A 531 -3.18 2.44 -35.54
N GLN A 532 -3.23 3.75 -35.64
CA GLN A 532 -4.24 4.61 -35.01
C GLN A 532 -5.05 5.35 -36.06
N TYR A 533 -6.34 5.47 -35.85
CA TYR A 533 -7.23 6.31 -36.65
C TYR A 533 -7.31 7.73 -36.09
N PRO A 534 -7.51 8.76 -36.96
CA PRO A 534 -7.80 8.68 -38.41
C PRO A 534 -6.55 8.37 -39.25
N ILE A 535 -6.76 7.59 -40.31
CA ILE A 535 -5.72 7.31 -41.31
C ILE A 535 -6.13 8.03 -42.62
N GLY A 536 -5.30 8.95 -43.10
CA GLY A 536 -5.58 9.73 -44.29
C GLY A 536 -6.93 10.45 -44.24
N SER A 537 -7.29 11.00 -43.09
CA SER A 537 -8.57 11.65 -42.77
C SER A 537 -9.79 10.69 -42.68
N ILE A 538 -9.58 9.39 -42.71
CA ILE A 538 -10.64 8.39 -42.51
C ILE A 538 -10.71 8.02 -41.05
N SER A 539 -11.85 8.28 -40.41
CA SER A 539 -12.14 7.87 -39.04
C SER A 539 -12.74 6.47 -39.00
N SER A 540 -12.42 5.72 -37.96
CA SER A 540 -13.06 4.43 -37.67
C SER A 540 -13.42 4.38 -36.20
N TYR A 541 -14.47 3.65 -35.87
CA TYR A 541 -14.98 3.52 -34.51
C TYR A 541 -15.34 2.05 -34.25
N ILE A 542 -14.97 1.58 -33.04
CA ILE A 542 -15.36 0.27 -32.55
C ILE A 542 -16.12 0.42 -31.22
N PRO A 543 -16.97 -0.53 -30.85
CA PRO A 543 -17.59 -0.54 -29.54
C PRO A 543 -16.52 -0.49 -28.45
N TYR A 544 -16.87 0.12 -27.32
CA TYR A 544 -16.02 0.07 -26.15
C TYR A 544 -15.90 -1.39 -25.67
N TYR A 545 -14.75 -1.78 -25.18
CA TYR A 545 -14.44 -3.19 -24.88
C TYR A 545 -15.23 -3.77 -23.70
N LYS A 546 -15.81 -2.91 -22.85
CA LYS A 546 -16.69 -3.32 -21.74
C LYS A 546 -18.16 -3.12 -22.12
N ILE A 547 -18.99 -4.08 -21.82
CA ILE A 547 -20.44 -3.96 -21.87
C ILE A 547 -21.01 -4.00 -20.46
N TYR A 548 -22.03 -3.20 -20.18
CA TYR A 548 -22.65 -3.04 -18.88
C TYR A 548 -24.06 -3.61 -18.89
N ASP A 549 -24.39 -4.39 -17.86
CA ASP A 549 -25.78 -4.87 -17.65
C ASP A 549 -26.71 -3.66 -17.44
N PRO A 550 -27.73 -3.46 -18.29
CA PRO A 550 -28.67 -2.36 -18.13
C PRO A 550 -29.51 -2.46 -16.83
N ASN A 551 -29.55 -3.63 -16.21
CA ASN A 551 -30.24 -3.90 -14.94
C ASN A 551 -29.28 -3.92 -13.75
N LEU A 552 -28.07 -3.43 -13.89
CA LEU A 552 -27.08 -3.39 -12.83
C LEU A 552 -27.68 -2.79 -11.55
N LYS A 553 -27.53 -3.51 -10.44
CA LYS A 553 -28.00 -3.12 -9.10
C LYS A 553 -26.85 -2.76 -8.20
N PRO A 554 -27.05 -1.92 -7.17
CA PRO A 554 -26.07 -1.76 -6.10
C PRO A 554 -25.84 -3.11 -5.40
N GLN A 555 -24.61 -3.44 -5.09
CA GLN A 555 -24.33 -4.56 -4.21
C GLN A 555 -24.82 -4.24 -2.80
N ASN A 556 -25.28 -5.25 -2.05
CA ASN A 556 -25.81 -5.08 -0.69
C ASN A 556 -24.96 -5.87 0.31
N THR A 557 -24.42 -5.17 1.32
CA THR A 557 -23.74 -5.75 2.46
C THR A 557 -24.66 -5.73 3.68
N LYS A 558 -24.89 -6.92 4.25
CA LYS A 558 -25.63 -7.10 5.53
C LYS A 558 -24.62 -7.47 6.61
N SER A 559 -24.60 -6.71 7.68
CA SER A 559 -23.69 -6.91 8.82
C SER A 559 -24.47 -7.20 10.10
N TYR A 560 -23.99 -8.19 10.83
CA TYR A 560 -24.44 -8.55 12.17
C TYR A 560 -23.25 -8.42 13.11
N GLU A 561 -23.43 -7.73 14.22
CA GLU A 561 -22.37 -7.52 15.19
C GLU A 561 -22.87 -7.76 16.60
N ILE A 562 -22.10 -8.47 17.41
CA ILE A 562 -22.31 -8.67 18.84
C ILE A 562 -21.00 -8.32 19.54
N GLY A 563 -21.10 -7.54 20.61
CA GLY A 563 -19.92 -7.13 21.38
C GLY A 563 -20.20 -7.03 22.87
N ALA A 564 -19.13 -7.06 23.64
CA ALA A 564 -19.14 -6.88 25.07
C ALA A 564 -17.95 -6.03 25.51
N ASP A 565 -18.22 -5.09 26.42
CA ASP A 565 -17.24 -4.18 26.98
C ASP A 565 -17.25 -4.36 28.50
N PHE A 566 -16.10 -4.66 29.09
CA PHE A 566 -15.93 -4.84 30.53
C PHE A 566 -14.82 -3.92 31.04
N SER A 567 -15.02 -3.38 32.25
CA SER A 567 -13.99 -2.66 32.98
C SER A 567 -13.98 -3.13 34.42
N PHE A 568 -12.81 -3.54 34.88
CA PHE A 568 -12.58 -4.08 36.20
C PHE A 568 -11.76 -3.10 37.03
N TRP A 569 -12.07 -3.02 38.34
CA TRP A 569 -11.34 -2.20 39.33
C TRP A 569 -11.14 -0.74 38.83
N ASN A 570 -12.23 -0.09 38.42
CA ASN A 570 -12.23 1.31 37.96
C ASN A 570 -11.27 1.58 36.78
N GLY A 571 -11.16 0.64 35.85
CA GLY A 571 -10.36 0.81 34.62
C GLY A 571 -8.94 0.27 34.73
N LEU A 572 -8.59 -0.44 35.81
CA LEU A 572 -7.32 -1.15 35.91
C LEU A 572 -7.16 -2.16 34.78
N ILE A 573 -8.25 -2.89 34.46
CA ILE A 573 -8.32 -3.81 33.33
C ILE A 573 -9.59 -3.47 32.56
N SER A 574 -9.46 -3.23 31.26
CA SER A 574 -10.55 -3.04 30.32
C SER A 574 -10.46 -4.05 29.18
N LEU A 575 -11.55 -4.75 28.90
CA LEU A 575 -11.67 -5.76 27.88
C LEU A 575 -12.83 -5.40 26.93
N ASN A 576 -12.54 -5.29 25.65
CA ASN A 576 -13.53 -5.15 24.59
C ASN A 576 -13.45 -6.38 23.68
N TYR A 577 -14.58 -7.00 23.38
CA TYR A 577 -14.69 -8.08 22.41
C TYR A 577 -15.79 -7.77 21.41
N THR A 578 -15.52 -8.03 20.15
CA THR A 578 -16.50 -7.92 19.07
C THR A 578 -16.41 -9.11 18.14
N TYR A 579 -17.55 -9.73 17.87
CA TYR A 579 -17.73 -10.63 16.74
C TYR A 579 -18.57 -9.93 15.68
N SER A 580 -18.17 -10.01 14.42
CA SER A 580 -19.00 -9.54 13.31
C SER A 580 -19.04 -10.56 12.17
N ARG A 581 -20.20 -10.60 11.51
CA ARG A 581 -20.41 -11.31 10.26
C ARG A 581 -20.99 -10.37 9.22
N GLN A 582 -20.30 -10.30 8.07
CA GLN A 582 -20.75 -9.53 6.92
C GLN A 582 -21.07 -10.49 5.76
N ASN A 583 -22.19 -10.26 5.09
CA ASN A 583 -22.59 -11.01 3.89
C ASN A 583 -22.82 -10.00 2.78
N VAL A 584 -22.03 -10.09 1.72
CA VAL A 584 -22.17 -9.27 0.51
C VAL A 584 -22.93 -10.07 -0.53
N LYS A 585 -23.99 -9.49 -1.08
CA LYS A 585 -24.81 -10.06 -2.17
C LYS A 585 -24.83 -9.13 -3.36
N ASP A 586 -25.15 -9.69 -4.51
CA ASP A 586 -25.22 -8.95 -5.78
C ASP A 586 -23.92 -8.18 -6.09
N GLN A 587 -22.78 -8.78 -5.74
CA GLN A 587 -21.48 -8.18 -5.97
C GLN A 587 -21.28 -7.85 -7.44
N ILE A 588 -20.73 -6.67 -7.74
CA ILE A 588 -20.49 -6.24 -9.10
C ILE A 588 -19.13 -6.78 -9.55
N PHE A 589 -19.13 -7.56 -10.62
CA PHE A 589 -17.95 -8.18 -11.19
C PHE A 589 -17.73 -7.76 -12.63
N GLU A 590 -16.47 -7.76 -13.04
CA GLU A 590 -16.02 -7.75 -14.42
C GLU A 590 -15.87 -9.20 -14.88
N VAL A 591 -16.81 -9.67 -15.66
CA VAL A 591 -16.82 -11.05 -16.16
C VAL A 591 -16.16 -11.08 -17.54
N PRO A 592 -15.05 -11.81 -17.73
CA PRO A 592 -14.43 -11.95 -19.04
C PRO A 592 -15.38 -12.54 -20.07
N LEU A 593 -15.39 -11.96 -21.27
CA LEU A 593 -16.16 -12.46 -22.41
C LEU A 593 -15.22 -12.98 -23.50
N ALA A 594 -15.74 -13.91 -24.31
CA ALA A 594 -15.04 -14.31 -25.53
C ALA A 594 -14.89 -13.10 -26.46
N THR A 595 -13.67 -12.78 -26.90
CA THR A 595 -13.37 -11.62 -27.75
C THR A 595 -14.08 -11.64 -29.09
N SER A 596 -14.55 -12.81 -29.55
CA SER A 596 -15.42 -12.97 -30.73
C SER A 596 -16.77 -12.25 -30.61
N THR A 597 -17.20 -11.88 -29.41
CA THR A 597 -18.40 -11.07 -29.18
C THR A 597 -18.20 -9.58 -29.51
N GLY A 598 -16.96 -9.14 -29.72
CA GLY A 598 -16.57 -7.73 -29.85
C GLY A 598 -16.34 -7.02 -28.52
N TYR A 599 -16.53 -7.71 -27.41
CA TYR A 599 -16.31 -7.19 -26.05
C TYR A 599 -15.33 -8.08 -25.29
N SER A 600 -14.59 -7.51 -24.35
CA SER A 600 -13.67 -8.26 -23.48
C SER A 600 -14.30 -8.59 -22.13
N GLU A 601 -15.22 -7.75 -21.66
CA GLU A 601 -15.74 -7.82 -20.30
C GLU A 601 -17.21 -7.42 -20.22
N LEU A 602 -17.96 -8.10 -19.35
CA LEU A 602 -19.33 -7.76 -18.95
C LEU A 602 -19.34 -7.32 -17.49
N ILE A 603 -19.82 -6.11 -17.23
CA ILE A 603 -20.05 -5.61 -15.88
C ILE A 603 -21.46 -5.99 -15.45
N THR A 604 -21.60 -6.87 -14.48
CA THR A 604 -22.88 -7.38 -14.01
C THR A 604 -22.86 -7.73 -12.54
N ASN A 605 -24.03 -7.90 -11.95
CA ASN A 605 -24.15 -8.42 -10.59
C ASN A 605 -24.03 -9.95 -10.61
N GLY A 606 -23.29 -10.48 -9.65
CA GLY A 606 -23.20 -11.92 -9.46
C GLY A 606 -22.42 -12.26 -8.21
N GLY A 607 -22.72 -13.42 -7.65
CA GLY A 607 -21.96 -13.93 -6.54
C GLY A 607 -22.30 -13.35 -5.19
N SER A 608 -21.71 -13.97 -4.19
CA SER A 608 -21.79 -13.56 -2.79
C SER A 608 -20.50 -13.93 -2.07
N VAL A 609 -20.15 -13.10 -1.10
CA VAL A 609 -18.95 -13.25 -0.26
C VAL A 609 -19.39 -13.06 1.19
N HIS A 610 -18.85 -13.83 2.13
CA HIS A 610 -19.02 -13.51 3.53
C HIS A 610 -17.68 -13.36 4.26
N THR A 611 -17.70 -12.53 5.30
CA THR A 611 -16.56 -12.27 6.17
C THR A 611 -16.99 -12.51 7.61
N ASN A 612 -16.21 -13.30 8.36
CA ASN A 612 -16.33 -13.42 9.82
C ASN A 612 -15.12 -12.71 10.43
N SER A 613 -15.34 -11.90 11.47
CA SER A 613 -14.26 -11.27 12.21
C SER A 613 -14.41 -11.39 13.72
N HIS A 614 -13.30 -11.55 14.40
CA HIS A 614 -13.17 -11.49 15.85
C HIS A 614 -12.15 -10.41 16.20
N GLU A 615 -12.53 -9.50 17.08
CA GLU A 615 -11.66 -8.44 17.55
C GLU A 615 -11.65 -8.41 19.08
N ILE A 616 -10.46 -8.34 19.69
CA ILE A 616 -10.28 -8.20 21.12
C ILE A 616 -9.36 -7.02 21.36
N THR A 617 -9.72 -6.15 22.28
CA THR A 617 -8.83 -5.13 22.85
C THR A 617 -8.79 -5.30 24.35
N LEU A 618 -7.59 -5.50 24.89
CA LEU A 618 -7.33 -5.56 26.33
C LEU A 618 -6.41 -4.39 26.68
N SER A 619 -6.85 -3.56 27.62
CA SER A 619 -6.04 -2.49 28.20
C SER A 619 -5.84 -2.77 29.67
N VAL A 620 -4.61 -2.65 30.16
CA VAL A 620 -4.23 -2.89 31.54
C VAL A 620 -3.34 -1.75 32.01
N ASN A 621 -3.68 -1.16 33.16
CA ASN A 621 -2.89 -0.12 33.83
C ASN A 621 -2.36 -0.65 35.16
N PRO A 622 -1.38 -1.55 35.16
CA PRO A 622 -1.06 -2.36 36.35
C PRO A 622 -0.43 -1.54 37.48
N ILE A 623 0.18 -0.43 37.13
CA ILE A 623 0.84 0.45 38.13
C ILE A 623 0.52 1.90 37.80
N GLN A 624 -0.12 2.58 38.74
CA GLN A 624 -0.40 4.00 38.70
C GLN A 624 0.08 4.65 39.99
N THR A 625 1.24 5.28 39.99
CA THR A 625 1.80 6.02 41.07
C THR A 625 2.21 7.43 40.64
N LYS A 626 2.51 8.31 41.59
CA LYS A 626 2.97 9.68 41.29
C LYS A 626 4.24 9.73 40.44
N ASN A 627 5.11 8.72 40.55
CA ASN A 627 6.44 8.73 39.92
C ASN A 627 6.62 7.63 38.87
N PHE A 628 5.70 6.67 38.79
CA PHE A 628 5.77 5.59 37.84
C PHE A 628 4.36 5.16 37.43
N ASN A 629 4.08 5.23 36.10
CA ASN A 629 2.86 4.70 35.47
C ASN A 629 3.25 3.71 34.43
N TRP A 630 2.46 2.64 34.31
CA TRP A 630 2.62 1.64 33.26
C TRP A 630 1.27 1.39 32.62
N ASP A 631 1.17 1.66 31.33
CA ASP A 631 0.04 1.37 30.47
C ASP A 631 0.43 0.26 29.49
N PHE A 632 -0.44 -0.73 29.38
CA PHE A 632 -0.29 -1.83 28.42
C PHE A 632 -1.59 -2.03 27.66
N ALA A 633 -1.53 -2.13 26.35
CA ALA A 633 -2.66 -2.46 25.48
C ALA A 633 -2.30 -3.61 24.53
N PHE A 634 -3.22 -4.55 24.41
CA PHE A 634 -3.16 -5.68 23.53
C PHE A 634 -4.35 -5.64 22.58
N ASN A 635 -4.10 -5.82 21.29
CA ASN A 635 -5.12 -5.92 20.27
C ASN A 635 -4.96 -7.24 19.52
N PHE A 636 -6.06 -7.94 19.32
CA PHE A 636 -6.14 -9.15 18.52
C PHE A 636 -7.20 -8.99 17.44
N SER A 637 -6.90 -9.44 16.24
CA SER A 637 -7.89 -9.51 15.16
C SER A 637 -7.72 -10.78 14.32
N LYS A 638 -8.85 -11.43 14.02
CA LYS A 638 -8.95 -12.54 13.09
C LYS A 638 -10.06 -12.22 12.09
N ILE A 639 -9.74 -12.32 10.79
CA ILE A 639 -10.68 -12.03 9.69
C ILE A 639 -10.60 -13.17 8.68
N ASP A 640 -11.71 -13.84 8.47
CA ASP A 640 -11.86 -14.92 7.49
C ASP A 640 -12.85 -14.50 6.40
N ASN A 641 -12.39 -14.44 5.16
CA ASN A 641 -13.20 -14.12 3.98
C ASN A 641 -13.42 -15.36 3.14
N TYR A 642 -14.65 -15.57 2.66
CA TYR A 642 -15.04 -16.70 1.82
C TYR A 642 -15.86 -16.24 0.62
N VAL A 643 -15.62 -16.83 -0.53
CA VAL A 643 -16.44 -16.68 -1.74
C VAL A 643 -17.51 -17.74 -1.74
N ASP A 644 -18.77 -17.40 -1.45
CA ASP A 644 -19.87 -18.36 -1.43
C ASP A 644 -20.28 -18.76 -2.85
N LYS A 645 -20.39 -17.76 -3.75
CA LYS A 645 -20.82 -17.94 -5.14
C LYS A 645 -20.17 -16.88 -6.04
N LEU A 646 -19.97 -17.23 -7.29
CA LEU A 646 -19.64 -16.31 -8.38
C LEU A 646 -20.84 -16.15 -9.34
N ALA A 647 -20.70 -15.31 -10.36
CA ALA A 647 -21.71 -15.17 -11.41
C ALA A 647 -21.99 -16.52 -12.10
N PRO A 648 -23.21 -16.78 -12.58
CA PRO A 648 -23.54 -18.02 -13.29
C PRO A 648 -22.56 -18.28 -14.45
N GLY A 649 -22.00 -19.50 -14.52
CA GLY A 649 -21.04 -19.90 -15.55
C GLY A 649 -19.59 -19.47 -15.27
N VAL A 650 -19.31 -18.77 -14.18
CA VAL A 650 -17.97 -18.37 -13.78
C VAL A 650 -17.49 -19.24 -12.63
N SER A 651 -16.43 -20.00 -12.82
CA SER A 651 -15.82 -20.83 -11.78
C SER A 651 -14.76 -20.11 -10.97
N SER A 652 -14.01 -19.20 -11.61
CA SER A 652 -12.99 -18.38 -10.96
C SER A 652 -12.78 -17.06 -11.70
N ILE A 653 -12.28 -16.04 -11.00
CA ILE A 653 -11.95 -14.71 -11.54
C ILE A 653 -10.53 -14.38 -11.14
N MET A 654 -9.69 -14.00 -12.11
CA MET A 654 -8.37 -13.43 -11.83
C MET A 654 -8.53 -11.98 -11.36
N LEU A 655 -7.85 -11.63 -10.25
CA LEU A 655 -7.85 -10.29 -9.68
C LEU A 655 -6.60 -9.50 -10.03
N GLY A 656 -5.51 -10.18 -10.32
CA GLY A 656 -4.23 -9.59 -10.66
C GLY A 656 -3.09 -10.58 -10.53
N GLY A 657 -1.87 -10.11 -10.71
CA GLY A 657 -0.65 -10.90 -10.64
C GLY A 657 0.02 -11.07 -12.00
N PHE A 658 0.82 -12.11 -12.10
CA PHE A 658 1.51 -12.49 -13.34
C PHE A 658 0.61 -13.41 -14.18
N VAL A 659 1.13 -13.88 -15.30
CA VAL A 659 0.48 -14.99 -16.03
C VAL A 659 0.44 -16.23 -15.13
N ASP A 660 1.52 -16.45 -14.38
CA ASP A 660 1.67 -17.47 -13.34
C ASP A 660 2.74 -17.00 -12.35
N PRO A 661 2.46 -16.90 -11.04
CA PRO A 661 1.18 -17.12 -10.35
C PRO A 661 0.22 -15.92 -10.41
N GLN A 662 -1.02 -16.15 -10.01
CA GLN A 662 -2.12 -15.18 -9.98
C GLN A 662 -2.79 -15.12 -8.61
N VAL A 663 -3.44 -14.00 -8.31
CA VAL A 663 -4.46 -13.95 -7.26
C VAL A 663 -5.82 -14.22 -7.88
N ARG A 664 -6.56 -15.16 -7.32
CA ARG A 664 -7.87 -15.56 -7.80
C ARG A 664 -8.95 -15.58 -6.72
N LEU A 665 -10.19 -15.44 -7.21
CA LEU A 665 -11.42 -15.79 -6.52
C LEU A 665 -11.96 -17.08 -7.11
N SER A 666 -12.29 -18.06 -6.28
CA SER A 666 -13.01 -19.27 -6.70
C SER A 666 -14.15 -19.52 -5.73
N ALA A 667 -15.28 -20.02 -6.23
CA ALA A 667 -16.43 -20.34 -5.41
C ALA A 667 -16.10 -21.46 -4.41
N GLY A 668 -16.40 -21.26 -3.12
CA GLY A 668 -16.12 -22.18 -2.03
C GLY A 668 -14.76 -21.95 -1.34
N ASP A 669 -13.88 -21.13 -1.89
CA ASP A 669 -12.55 -20.89 -1.36
C ASP A 669 -12.49 -19.69 -0.41
N LYS A 670 -11.46 -19.69 0.45
CA LYS A 670 -11.01 -18.47 1.13
C LYS A 670 -10.51 -17.47 0.09
N PHE A 671 -10.50 -16.20 0.45
CA PHE A 671 -10.08 -15.10 -0.41
C PHE A 671 -9.21 -14.11 0.38
N PRO A 672 -8.14 -13.59 -0.23
CA PRO A 672 -7.54 -13.91 -1.53
C PRO A 672 -6.63 -15.16 -1.46
N VAL A 673 -6.52 -15.88 -2.57
CA VAL A 673 -5.62 -17.04 -2.70
C VAL A 673 -4.62 -16.83 -3.83
N ILE A 674 -3.40 -17.37 -3.66
CA ILE A 674 -2.40 -17.50 -4.72
C ILE A 674 -2.70 -18.78 -5.49
N TYR A 675 -2.80 -18.68 -6.81
CA TYR A 675 -3.07 -19.78 -7.73
C TYR A 675 -1.98 -19.82 -8.80
N GLY A 676 -1.42 -20.99 -9.04
CA GLY A 676 -0.34 -21.16 -10.02
C GLY A 676 0.14 -22.58 -10.13
N THR A 677 1.23 -22.76 -10.91
CA THR A 677 1.86 -24.05 -11.11
C THR A 677 2.38 -24.65 -9.81
N SER A 678 2.06 -25.91 -9.57
CA SER A 678 2.48 -26.67 -8.39
C SER A 678 3.60 -27.65 -8.73
N TYR A 679 4.19 -28.25 -7.70
CA TYR A 679 4.95 -29.49 -7.86
C TYR A 679 4.03 -30.62 -8.29
N GLN A 680 4.51 -31.50 -9.16
CA GLN A 680 3.81 -32.74 -9.47
C GLN A 680 3.68 -33.61 -8.23
N ARG A 681 2.51 -34.23 -8.06
CA ARG A 681 2.19 -35.08 -6.91
C ARG A 681 1.58 -36.41 -7.38
N ASN A 682 1.82 -37.43 -6.57
CA ASN A 682 1.13 -38.72 -6.72
C ASN A 682 -0.33 -38.62 -6.16
N GLU A 683 -1.09 -39.69 -6.25
CA GLU A 683 -2.46 -39.79 -5.75
C GLU A 683 -2.58 -39.55 -4.22
N GLU A 684 -1.50 -39.79 -3.47
CA GLU A 684 -1.42 -39.57 -2.03
C GLU A 684 -1.05 -38.12 -1.67
N GLY A 685 -0.81 -37.26 -2.68
CA GLY A 685 -0.49 -35.84 -2.52
C GLY A 685 1.00 -35.56 -2.24
N GLN A 686 1.88 -36.57 -2.27
CA GLN A 686 3.32 -36.44 -2.07
C GLN A 686 3.97 -35.86 -3.33
N ILE A 687 4.97 -34.97 -3.15
CA ILE A 687 5.72 -34.37 -4.26
C ILE A 687 6.58 -35.48 -4.91
N VAL A 688 6.52 -35.55 -6.25
CA VAL A 688 7.28 -36.51 -7.04
C VAL A 688 8.50 -35.84 -7.68
N VAL A 689 9.68 -36.43 -7.51
CA VAL A 689 10.88 -36.02 -8.24
C VAL A 689 11.16 -36.95 -9.42
N ASP A 690 11.88 -36.43 -10.43
CA ASP A 690 12.31 -37.20 -11.59
C ASP A 690 13.50 -38.12 -11.26
N GLU A 691 14.00 -38.82 -12.27
CA GLU A 691 15.13 -39.72 -12.18
C GLU A 691 16.46 -39.07 -11.73
N ASN A 692 16.56 -37.73 -11.84
CA ASN A 692 17.68 -36.93 -11.42
C ASN A 692 17.47 -36.29 -10.03
N GLY A 693 16.37 -36.62 -9.34
CA GLY A 693 16.02 -36.03 -8.05
C GLY A 693 15.44 -34.61 -8.16
N MET A 694 15.18 -34.13 -9.36
CA MET A 694 14.65 -32.78 -9.60
C MET A 694 13.12 -32.77 -9.43
N PRO A 695 12.53 -31.70 -8.86
CA PRO A 695 11.07 -31.55 -8.83
C PRO A 695 10.52 -31.37 -10.24
N THR A 696 9.33 -31.88 -10.48
CA THR A 696 8.65 -31.78 -11.75
C THR A 696 7.45 -30.86 -11.67
N LEU A 697 7.13 -30.21 -12.81
CA LEU A 697 6.00 -29.29 -12.93
C LEU A 697 4.68 -30.06 -12.86
N GLY A 698 3.81 -29.68 -11.96
CA GLY A 698 2.45 -30.21 -11.79
C GLY A 698 1.38 -29.27 -12.35
N GLU A 699 0.13 -29.57 -12.04
CA GLU A 699 -1.01 -28.77 -12.45
C GLU A 699 -1.12 -27.46 -11.66
N ASN A 700 -1.83 -26.50 -12.23
CA ASN A 700 -2.17 -25.27 -11.55
C ASN A 700 -3.19 -25.52 -10.44
N ARG A 701 -2.93 -25.00 -9.25
CA ARG A 701 -3.78 -25.14 -8.07
C ARG A 701 -3.69 -23.95 -7.14
N VAL A 702 -4.52 -23.92 -6.11
CA VAL A 702 -4.35 -22.99 -4.99
C VAL A 702 -3.08 -23.35 -4.24
N LEU A 703 -2.12 -22.44 -4.20
CA LEU A 703 -0.81 -22.59 -3.57
C LEU A 703 -0.81 -22.13 -2.12
N GLY A 704 -1.70 -21.22 -1.77
CA GLY A 704 -1.85 -20.73 -0.40
C GLY A 704 -2.85 -19.59 -0.25
N ASN A 705 -3.21 -19.29 1.00
CA ASN A 705 -4.05 -18.17 1.37
C ASN A 705 -3.18 -16.98 1.77
N VAL A 706 -3.49 -15.80 1.27
CA VAL A 706 -2.73 -14.57 1.57
C VAL A 706 -3.11 -13.99 2.93
N SER A 707 -4.38 -14.15 3.34
CA SER A 707 -4.87 -13.60 4.60
C SER A 707 -4.21 -14.30 5.80
N PRO A 708 -3.80 -13.55 6.82
CA PRO A 708 -3.26 -14.13 8.05
C PRO A 708 -4.33 -14.89 8.84
N ASP A 709 -3.91 -15.86 9.64
CA ASP A 709 -4.78 -16.54 10.59
C ASP A 709 -5.24 -15.59 11.71
N PHE A 710 -4.33 -14.69 12.14
CA PHE A 710 -4.62 -13.58 13.04
C PHE A 710 -3.52 -12.52 13.01
N ARG A 711 -3.85 -11.34 13.55
CA ARG A 711 -2.89 -10.30 13.90
C ARG A 711 -3.00 -9.91 15.36
N MET A 712 -1.86 -9.62 16.00
CA MET A 712 -1.77 -9.11 17.36
C MET A 712 -0.90 -7.86 17.41
N GLY A 713 -1.36 -6.85 18.13
CA GLY A 713 -0.60 -5.64 18.43
C GLY A 713 -0.39 -5.51 19.93
N PHE A 714 0.81 -5.17 20.36
CA PHE A 714 1.15 -4.90 21.74
C PHE A 714 1.71 -3.49 21.83
N ASN A 715 1.06 -2.65 22.64
CA ASN A 715 1.50 -1.29 22.91
C ASN A 715 1.81 -1.19 24.40
N THR A 716 2.97 -0.67 24.75
CA THR A 716 3.32 -0.42 26.14
C THR A 716 3.91 0.97 26.30
N THR A 717 3.52 1.65 27.39
CA THR A 717 4.05 2.94 27.77
C THR A 717 4.45 2.92 29.23
N PHE A 718 5.69 3.30 29.50
CA PHE A 718 6.21 3.49 30.85
C PHE A 718 6.46 4.98 31.04
N GLU A 719 5.86 5.56 32.09
CA GLU A 719 6.17 6.91 32.54
C GLU A 719 6.92 6.81 33.87
N PHE A 720 8.16 7.28 33.88
CA PHE A 720 9.00 7.29 35.05
C PHE A 720 9.50 8.70 35.33
N TYR A 721 9.02 9.33 36.38
CA TYR A 721 9.15 10.76 36.63
C TYR A 721 8.71 11.60 35.44
N LYS A 722 9.67 12.11 34.68
CA LYS A 722 9.43 12.91 33.45
C LYS A 722 9.74 12.16 32.17
N PHE A 723 10.32 10.97 32.26
CA PHE A 723 10.59 10.15 31.10
C PHE A 723 9.35 9.39 30.67
N ARG A 724 9.08 9.37 29.38
CA ARG A 724 8.06 8.53 28.78
C ARG A 724 8.70 7.63 27.73
N LEU A 725 8.68 6.33 27.98
CA LEU A 725 9.15 5.30 27.06
C LEU A 725 7.93 4.57 26.51
N SER A 726 7.81 4.50 25.20
CA SER A 726 6.77 3.71 24.53
C SER A 726 7.38 2.69 23.57
N ALA A 727 6.73 1.54 23.44
CA ALA A 727 7.09 0.52 22.47
C ALA A 727 5.84 -0.09 21.82
N VAL A 728 5.96 -0.43 20.55
CA VAL A 728 4.91 -1.06 19.74
C VAL A 728 5.46 -2.30 19.06
N LEU A 729 4.85 -3.45 19.36
CA LEU A 729 5.10 -4.71 18.67
C LEU A 729 3.89 -5.09 17.81
N ASP A 730 4.15 -5.69 16.65
CA ASP A 730 3.13 -6.18 15.72
C ASP A 730 3.47 -7.61 15.32
N TRP A 731 2.53 -8.53 15.53
CA TRP A 731 2.63 -9.95 15.19
C TRP A 731 1.56 -10.32 14.19
N LYS A 732 1.98 -10.77 13.02
CA LYS A 732 1.15 -11.40 12.00
C LYS A 732 1.45 -12.90 12.02
N GLN A 733 0.42 -13.75 12.18
CA GLN A 733 0.56 -15.20 12.09
C GLN A 733 -0.19 -15.70 10.86
N GLY A 734 0.46 -16.61 10.11
CA GLY A 734 -0.12 -17.20 8.92
C GLY A 734 -0.12 -16.28 7.70
N GLY A 735 -0.78 -16.74 6.66
CA GLY A 735 -0.73 -16.14 5.34
C GLY A 735 0.50 -16.56 4.56
N CYS A 736 0.46 -16.35 3.24
CA CYS A 736 1.59 -16.63 2.36
C CYS A 736 1.81 -15.48 1.36
N MET A 737 3.02 -15.45 0.80
CA MET A 737 3.44 -14.50 -0.23
C MET A 737 4.29 -15.23 -1.27
N TYR A 738 4.12 -14.88 -2.52
CA TYR A 738 5.04 -15.28 -3.58
C TYR A 738 6.22 -14.30 -3.62
N ALA A 739 7.42 -14.79 -3.32
CA ALA A 739 8.68 -14.03 -3.36
C ALA A 739 9.43 -14.30 -4.67
N GLY A 740 8.95 -13.69 -5.75
CA GLY A 740 9.50 -13.89 -7.09
C GLY A 740 10.92 -13.37 -7.27
N SER A 741 11.36 -12.41 -6.43
CA SER A 741 12.76 -11.96 -6.39
C SER A 741 13.70 -13.11 -6.08
N VAL A 742 13.41 -13.86 -5.02
CA VAL A 742 14.29 -14.95 -4.55
C VAL A 742 14.45 -16.01 -5.64
N SER A 743 13.34 -16.48 -6.21
CA SER A 743 13.38 -17.48 -7.30
C SER A 743 14.22 -17.02 -8.49
N THR A 744 14.10 -15.72 -8.86
CA THR A 744 14.87 -15.13 -9.96
C THR A 744 16.35 -14.99 -9.60
N LEU A 745 16.67 -14.58 -8.38
CA LEU A 745 18.06 -14.38 -7.91
C LEU A 745 18.78 -15.71 -7.74
N ASP A 746 18.09 -16.75 -7.26
CA ASP A 746 18.62 -18.12 -7.20
C ASP A 746 18.95 -18.64 -8.60
N TYR A 747 18.03 -18.45 -9.57
CA TYR A 747 18.27 -18.78 -10.97
C TYR A 747 19.48 -18.04 -11.55
N TYR A 748 19.65 -16.75 -11.23
CA TYR A 748 20.82 -15.98 -11.66
C TYR A 748 22.12 -16.40 -10.96
N GLY A 749 22.05 -17.16 -9.87
CA GLY A 749 23.23 -17.61 -9.13
C GLY A 749 23.89 -16.52 -8.29
N VAL A 750 23.13 -15.47 -7.94
CA VAL A 750 23.64 -14.32 -7.16
C VAL A 750 23.40 -14.46 -5.66
N THR A 751 22.60 -15.41 -5.22
CA THR A 751 22.32 -15.67 -3.80
C THR A 751 23.39 -16.55 -3.15
N GLN A 752 23.58 -16.41 -1.83
CA GLN A 752 24.46 -17.31 -1.06
C GLN A 752 23.96 -18.76 -1.14
N LYS A 753 22.61 -18.96 -1.11
CA LYS A 753 22.01 -20.29 -1.28
C LYS A 753 22.46 -20.95 -2.58
N SER A 754 22.43 -20.25 -3.70
CA SER A 754 22.87 -20.81 -5.00
C SER A 754 24.35 -21.20 -5.01
N ALA A 755 25.20 -20.39 -4.36
CA ALA A 755 26.62 -20.70 -4.23
C ALA A 755 26.87 -21.94 -3.33
N ASP A 756 26.16 -22.06 -2.23
CA ASP A 756 26.29 -23.20 -1.30
C ASP A 756 25.89 -24.52 -1.96
N TYR A 757 24.80 -24.54 -2.72
CA TYR A 757 24.38 -25.70 -3.49
C TYR A 757 25.39 -26.07 -4.57
N ARG A 758 25.99 -25.09 -5.25
CA ARG A 758 27.01 -25.32 -6.26
C ARG A 758 28.30 -25.92 -5.68
N LYS A 759 28.69 -25.52 -4.46
CA LYS A 759 29.89 -26.02 -3.79
C LYS A 759 29.70 -27.41 -3.18
N ALA A 760 28.47 -27.79 -2.92
CA ALA A 760 28.18 -29.09 -2.31
C ALA A 760 28.57 -30.21 -3.26
N ASP A 761 29.22 -31.27 -2.72
CA ASP A 761 29.45 -32.50 -3.47
C ASP A 761 28.15 -33.05 -4.03
N HIS A 762 27.14 -33.08 -3.17
CA HIS A 762 25.76 -33.38 -3.55
C HIS A 762 24.76 -32.75 -2.55
N PHE A 763 23.50 -32.57 -3.00
CA PHE A 763 22.37 -32.17 -2.18
C PHE A 763 21.11 -32.96 -2.57
N TYR A 764 20.03 -32.79 -1.85
CA TYR A 764 18.72 -33.37 -2.14
C TYR A 764 17.71 -32.28 -2.39
N PHE A 765 16.61 -32.60 -3.06
CA PHE A 765 15.47 -31.70 -3.12
C PHE A 765 15.01 -31.32 -1.69
N GLU A 766 14.87 -30.04 -1.42
CA GLU A 766 14.73 -29.48 -0.07
C GLU A 766 13.42 -29.80 0.65
N LYS A 767 12.40 -30.27 -0.09
CA LYS A 767 11.11 -30.64 0.51
C LYS A 767 10.95 -32.14 0.57
N PRO A 768 10.13 -32.66 1.53
CA PRO A 768 9.79 -34.08 1.53
C PRO A 768 9.18 -34.52 0.19
N ALA A 769 9.77 -35.51 -0.45
CA ALA A 769 9.35 -36.00 -1.77
C ALA A 769 9.52 -37.49 -1.90
N VAL A 770 8.92 -38.07 -2.93
CA VAL A 770 9.03 -39.46 -3.33
C VAL A 770 9.57 -39.59 -4.75
N LYS A 771 10.28 -40.67 -5.02
CA LYS A 771 10.65 -41.12 -6.37
C LYS A 771 9.75 -42.26 -6.81
N GLN A 772 9.44 -42.33 -8.10
CA GLN A 772 8.73 -43.45 -8.65
C GLN A 772 9.68 -44.62 -8.95
N LEU A 773 9.29 -45.81 -8.55
CA LEU A 773 10.06 -47.04 -8.81
C LEU A 773 9.64 -47.67 -10.16
N ALA A 774 10.46 -48.61 -10.64
CA ALA A 774 10.23 -49.27 -11.93
C ALA A 774 8.88 -50.04 -12.03
N ASP A 775 8.35 -50.47 -10.88
CA ASP A 775 7.04 -51.14 -10.77
C ASP A 775 5.86 -50.17 -10.67
N GLY A 776 6.14 -48.85 -10.73
CA GLY A 776 5.12 -47.79 -10.61
C GLY A 776 4.80 -47.39 -9.19
N SER A 777 5.31 -48.09 -8.16
CA SER A 777 5.15 -47.70 -6.76
C SER A 777 6.06 -46.51 -6.38
N TYR A 778 5.90 -45.94 -5.18
CA TYR A 778 6.65 -44.79 -4.71
C TYR A 778 7.47 -45.14 -3.47
N ALA A 779 8.68 -44.57 -3.38
CA ALA A 779 9.58 -44.64 -2.23
C ALA A 779 10.08 -43.24 -1.85
N PRO A 780 10.50 -43.00 -0.59
CA PRO A 780 11.11 -41.75 -0.20
C PRO A 780 12.26 -41.35 -1.12
N ASN A 781 12.39 -40.06 -1.42
CA ASN A 781 13.45 -39.57 -2.28
C ASN A 781 14.83 -39.69 -1.59
N ASP A 782 15.74 -40.43 -2.20
CA ASP A 782 17.14 -40.61 -1.82
C ASP A 782 18.10 -40.29 -2.98
N ILE A 783 17.60 -39.63 -4.03
CA ILE A 783 18.38 -39.30 -5.23
C ILE A 783 19.23 -38.08 -4.94
N LYS A 784 20.54 -38.22 -5.06
CA LYS A 784 21.54 -37.19 -4.89
C LYS A 784 21.63 -36.33 -6.15
N ILE A 785 21.60 -35.04 -5.99
CA ILE A 785 21.83 -34.06 -7.05
C ILE A 785 23.26 -33.55 -6.88
N SER A 786 24.12 -33.65 -7.91
CA SER A 786 25.47 -33.09 -7.88
C SER A 786 25.43 -31.56 -7.82
N GLY A 787 26.36 -30.93 -7.09
CA GLY A 787 26.50 -29.46 -7.07
C GLY A 787 26.74 -28.85 -8.46
N GLU A 788 27.33 -29.58 -9.40
CA GLU A 788 27.47 -29.16 -10.80
C GLU A 788 26.12 -28.96 -11.49
N ASN A 789 25.05 -29.63 -11.02
CA ASN A 789 23.69 -29.48 -11.49
C ASN A 789 22.88 -28.40 -10.75
N ALA A 790 23.49 -27.63 -9.88
CA ALA A 790 22.79 -26.60 -9.11
C ALA A 790 22.06 -25.58 -10.01
N TYR A 791 22.67 -25.18 -11.14
CA TYR A 791 22.00 -24.33 -12.11
C TYR A 791 20.68 -24.95 -12.62
N ASN A 792 20.73 -26.20 -13.09
CA ASN A 792 19.54 -26.91 -13.60
C ASN A 792 18.46 -27.08 -12.53
N TYR A 793 18.87 -27.24 -11.28
CA TYR A 793 17.95 -27.30 -10.14
C TYR A 793 17.22 -25.97 -9.94
N PHE A 794 17.93 -24.83 -9.87
CA PHE A 794 17.31 -23.53 -9.69
C PHE A 794 16.53 -23.05 -10.94
N ASP A 795 17.00 -23.41 -12.13
CA ASP A 795 16.24 -23.19 -13.38
C ASP A 795 14.88 -23.91 -13.31
N ARG A 796 14.87 -25.19 -12.91
CA ARG A 796 13.64 -25.96 -12.72
C ARG A 796 12.74 -25.35 -11.66
N LEU A 797 13.27 -24.95 -10.49
CA LEU A 797 12.49 -24.29 -9.44
C LEU A 797 11.86 -22.97 -9.93
N SER A 798 12.56 -22.21 -10.75
CA SER A 798 12.08 -20.92 -11.28
C SER A 798 10.83 -21.07 -12.17
N THR A 799 10.57 -22.25 -12.70
CA THR A 799 9.40 -22.56 -13.52
C THR A 799 8.18 -23.04 -12.71
N ILE A 800 8.35 -23.31 -11.41
CA ILE A 800 7.30 -23.81 -10.53
C ILE A 800 6.92 -22.71 -9.52
N SER A 801 5.74 -22.13 -9.69
CA SER A 801 5.28 -21.02 -8.83
C SER A 801 5.23 -21.39 -7.35
N GLU A 802 4.87 -22.65 -7.04
CA GLU A 802 4.84 -23.17 -5.66
C GLU A 802 6.20 -23.06 -4.96
N ALA A 803 7.32 -23.14 -5.71
CA ALA A 803 8.68 -22.99 -5.17
C ALA A 803 8.94 -21.60 -4.59
N GLY A 804 8.28 -20.58 -5.13
CA GLY A 804 8.41 -19.20 -4.68
C GLY A 804 7.38 -18.76 -3.64
N VAL A 805 6.49 -19.63 -3.18
CA VAL A 805 5.48 -19.30 -2.16
C VAL A 805 6.00 -19.64 -0.77
N TYR A 806 6.07 -18.62 0.08
CA TYR A 806 6.58 -18.70 1.45
C TYR A 806 5.49 -18.31 2.46
N GLY A 807 5.55 -18.85 3.68
CA GLY A 807 4.79 -18.36 4.81
C GLY A 807 5.20 -16.92 5.13
N SER A 808 4.24 -16.05 5.42
CA SER A 808 4.48 -14.63 5.63
C SER A 808 4.22 -14.17 7.07
N SER A 809 4.34 -15.08 8.04
CA SER A 809 4.29 -14.77 9.47
C SER A 809 5.48 -13.90 9.87
N PHE A 810 5.23 -12.94 10.75
CA PHE A 810 6.31 -12.10 11.31
C PHE A 810 5.97 -11.54 12.69
N LEU A 811 7.01 -11.18 13.43
CA LEU A 811 6.97 -10.33 14.61
C LEU A 811 7.90 -9.14 14.39
N LYS A 812 7.35 -7.91 14.45
CA LYS A 812 8.09 -6.65 14.26
C LYS A 812 8.05 -5.77 15.51
N LEU A 813 9.21 -5.22 15.88
CA LEU A 813 9.29 -4.07 16.78
C LEU A 813 9.11 -2.80 15.93
N ARG A 814 7.85 -2.31 15.89
CA ARG A 814 7.44 -1.19 15.04
C ARG A 814 8.03 0.13 15.46
N GLU A 815 8.01 0.39 16.74
CA GLU A 815 8.54 1.64 17.30
C GLU A 815 9.00 1.42 18.73
N ILE A 816 10.08 2.09 19.07
CA ILE A 816 10.47 2.43 20.44
C ILE A 816 10.76 3.92 20.47
N ALA A 817 10.14 4.64 21.41
CA ALA A 817 10.28 6.08 21.51
C ALA A 817 10.47 6.51 22.97
N LEU A 818 11.42 7.42 23.17
CA LEU A 818 11.70 8.05 24.46
C LEU A 818 11.46 9.55 24.36
N SER A 819 10.63 10.06 25.26
CA SER A 819 10.30 11.49 25.35
C SER A 819 10.69 12.04 26.71
N TYR A 820 11.27 13.26 26.72
CA TYR A 820 11.67 13.96 27.93
C TYR A 820 11.39 15.47 27.85
N PRO A 821 10.59 16.05 28.76
CA PRO A 821 10.40 17.50 28.87
C PRO A 821 11.60 18.14 29.53
N VAL A 822 12.55 18.65 28.76
CA VAL A 822 13.78 19.31 29.21
C VAL A 822 13.45 20.57 30.00
N LEU A 823 12.47 21.34 29.54
CA LEU A 823 11.97 22.55 30.17
C LEU A 823 10.45 22.53 30.20
N ASN A 824 9.87 22.77 31.36
CA ASN A 824 8.43 22.84 31.54
C ASN A 824 8.09 23.99 32.48
N LYS A 825 8.07 25.21 31.93
CA LYS A 825 7.67 26.44 32.64
C LYS A 825 6.37 26.98 32.04
N SER A 826 5.66 27.78 32.74
CA SER A 826 4.37 28.35 32.33
C SER A 826 4.42 29.15 31.00
N TYR A 827 5.59 29.69 30.65
CA TYR A 827 5.82 30.52 29.47
C TYR A 827 6.63 29.81 28.38
N LEU A 828 7.28 28.67 28.68
CA LEU A 828 8.12 27.94 27.72
C LEU A 828 8.21 26.45 28.13
N GLY A 829 7.75 25.61 27.23
CA GLY A 829 7.92 24.17 27.29
C GLY A 829 8.87 23.69 26.19
N VAL A 830 9.82 22.83 26.53
CA VAL A 830 10.71 22.17 25.53
C VAL A 830 10.72 20.68 25.80
N THR A 831 10.28 19.91 24.82
CA THR A 831 10.29 18.45 24.87
C THR A 831 11.18 17.90 23.77
N VAL A 832 12.03 16.94 24.12
CA VAL A 832 12.87 16.19 23.18
C VAL A 832 12.36 14.78 23.06
N ASN A 833 12.26 14.28 21.83
CA ASN A 833 11.87 12.91 21.51
C ASN A 833 12.99 12.24 20.73
N VAL A 834 13.28 10.98 21.07
CA VAL A 834 14.17 10.11 20.30
C VAL A 834 13.37 8.84 19.98
N PHE A 835 13.44 8.37 18.75
CA PHE A 835 12.71 7.18 18.35
C PHE A 835 13.51 6.33 17.39
N ALA A 836 13.16 5.06 17.37
CA ALA A 836 13.60 4.13 16.34
C ALA A 836 12.40 3.29 15.88
N ARG A 837 12.31 3.01 14.59
CA ARG A 837 11.21 2.28 13.96
C ARG A 837 11.72 1.09 13.18
N ASN A 838 10.91 0.02 13.13
CA ASN A 838 11.20 -1.23 12.42
C ASN A 838 12.59 -1.79 12.78
N LEU A 839 12.94 -1.76 14.08
CA LEU A 839 14.26 -2.15 14.56
C LEU A 839 14.54 -3.62 14.42
N LEU A 840 13.55 -4.45 14.68
CA LEU A 840 13.68 -5.90 14.69
C LEU A 840 12.55 -6.52 13.86
N LEU A 841 12.93 -7.48 13.05
CA LEU A 841 12.04 -8.34 12.28
C LEU A 841 12.43 -9.80 12.53
N TRP A 842 11.49 -10.59 13.04
CA TRP A 842 11.53 -12.04 12.97
C TRP A 842 10.49 -12.49 11.97
N SER A 843 10.90 -13.20 10.94
CA SER A 843 10.04 -13.59 9.83
C SER A 843 10.18 -15.09 9.57
N GLU A 844 9.06 -15.71 9.18
CA GLU A 844 9.05 -17.06 8.61
C GLU A 844 9.75 -17.10 7.24
N MET A 845 9.79 -15.97 6.53
CA MET A 845 10.52 -15.78 5.28
C MET A 845 12.01 -15.58 5.60
N ASP A 846 12.75 -16.67 5.67
CA ASP A 846 14.21 -16.66 5.92
C ASP A 846 15.00 -16.53 4.60
N ASN A 847 14.67 -15.48 3.82
CA ASN A 847 15.26 -15.26 2.50
C ASN A 847 15.66 -13.78 2.25
N GLY A 848 15.66 -12.98 3.32
CA GLY A 848 16.01 -11.55 3.26
C GLY A 848 14.94 -10.64 2.68
N ILE A 849 13.77 -11.14 2.33
CA ILE A 849 12.62 -10.34 1.90
C ILE A 849 11.77 -9.98 3.12
N ASP A 850 11.39 -8.72 3.24
CA ASP A 850 10.42 -8.29 4.24
C ASP A 850 9.00 -8.74 3.81
N PRO A 851 8.25 -9.48 4.66
CA PRO A 851 6.89 -9.92 4.34
C PRO A 851 5.88 -8.80 4.04
N GLU A 852 6.25 -7.54 4.26
CA GLU A 852 5.45 -6.38 3.92
C GLU A 852 5.96 -5.62 2.67
N SER A 853 7.11 -5.99 2.12
CA SER A 853 7.61 -5.47 0.85
C SER A 853 6.87 -6.12 -0.32
N SER A 854 5.58 -5.81 -0.45
CA SER A 854 4.73 -6.37 -1.50
C SER A 854 4.51 -5.39 -2.62
N GLN A 855 4.19 -5.93 -3.79
CA GLN A 855 3.73 -5.20 -4.95
C GLN A 855 2.21 -5.24 -5.05
N GLY A 856 1.66 -4.28 -5.78
CA GLY A 856 0.26 -4.24 -6.14
C GLY A 856 -0.60 -3.57 -5.09
N ASN A 857 -1.66 -3.00 -5.63
CA ASN A 857 -2.70 -2.31 -4.90
C ASN A 857 -3.94 -3.21 -4.78
N ASN A 858 -4.92 -2.75 -4.03
CA ASN A 858 -6.26 -3.30 -4.03
C ASN A 858 -6.37 -4.77 -3.59
N ASN A 859 -6.92 -5.60 -4.46
CA ASN A 859 -7.30 -6.98 -4.16
C ASN A 859 -6.13 -7.96 -4.07
N MET A 860 -4.92 -7.53 -4.37
CA MET A 860 -3.72 -8.35 -4.28
C MET A 860 -3.27 -8.60 -2.84
N ALA A 861 -3.67 -7.73 -1.90
CA ALA A 861 -3.53 -7.86 -0.45
C ALA A 861 -2.11 -8.22 0.05
N GLY A 862 -1.07 -7.92 -0.74
CA GLY A 862 0.30 -8.28 -0.40
C GLY A 862 0.72 -9.69 -0.83
N ALA A 863 0.02 -10.28 -1.81
CA ALA A 863 0.29 -11.64 -2.29
C ALA A 863 1.64 -11.80 -3.01
N PHE A 864 2.17 -10.73 -3.59
CA PHE A 864 3.35 -10.80 -4.45
C PHE A 864 4.45 -9.83 -4.03
N GLU A 865 5.66 -10.32 -4.10
CA GLU A 865 6.89 -9.57 -4.09
C GLU A 865 7.73 -9.97 -5.33
N ARG A 866 8.19 -8.99 -6.11
CA ARG A 866 9.18 -9.19 -7.17
C ARG A 866 9.94 -7.90 -7.42
N PHE A 867 11.19 -7.86 -6.97
CA PHE A 867 12.07 -6.69 -7.04
C PHE A 867 11.45 -5.43 -6.42
N SER A 868 10.75 -5.62 -5.29
CA SER A 868 10.26 -4.53 -4.46
C SER A 868 11.42 -3.84 -3.72
N LEU A 869 11.17 -2.63 -3.24
CA LEU A 869 12.13 -1.96 -2.38
C LEU A 869 12.30 -2.72 -1.05
N PRO A 870 13.53 -2.78 -0.52
CA PRO A 870 13.82 -3.44 0.75
C PRO A 870 13.13 -2.73 1.93
N GLY A 871 12.89 -3.45 3.01
CA GLY A 871 12.45 -2.90 4.28
C GLY A 871 13.50 -1.94 4.86
N THR A 872 13.03 -0.92 5.61
CA THR A 872 13.90 0.07 6.23
C THR A 872 13.68 0.15 7.73
N SER A 873 14.78 0.39 8.47
CA SER A 873 14.75 0.85 9.86
C SER A 873 15.02 2.35 9.90
N SER A 874 14.23 3.07 10.72
CA SER A 874 14.34 4.52 10.87
C SER A 874 14.82 4.89 12.26
N TYR A 875 15.71 5.87 12.35
CA TYR A 875 16.22 6.44 13.61
C TYR A 875 16.02 7.95 13.56
N GLY A 876 15.45 8.53 14.59
CA GLY A 876 15.18 9.95 14.57
C GLY A 876 15.11 10.62 15.93
N PHE A 877 15.15 11.93 15.87
CA PHE A 877 14.91 12.79 17.01
C PHE A 877 14.06 13.99 16.64
N GLY A 878 13.35 14.52 17.60
CA GLY A 878 12.49 15.67 17.43
C GLY A 878 12.52 16.59 18.64
N ILE A 879 12.26 17.87 18.40
CA ILE A 879 12.12 18.89 19.43
C ILE A 879 10.78 19.60 19.26
N THR A 880 10.03 19.66 20.33
CA THR A 880 8.80 20.46 20.43
C THR A 880 9.03 21.63 21.36
N VAL A 881 8.82 22.84 20.87
CA VAL A 881 8.88 24.08 21.67
C VAL A 881 7.47 24.68 21.72
N LYS A 882 7.00 24.98 22.93
CA LYS A 882 5.69 25.53 23.19
C LYS A 882 5.82 26.80 24.06
N PHE A 883 5.26 27.96 23.63
CA PHE A 883 5.29 29.24 24.35
C PHE A 883 4.05 30.12 24.10
#